data_ad07c2c562c49cfb8401c0833dbdb102
#
_entry.id   ad07c2c562c49cfb8401c0833dbdb102
#
_cell.length_a   1.000
_cell.length_b   1.000
_cell.length_c   1.000
_cell.angle_alpha   90.00
_cell.angle_beta   90.00
_cell.angle_gamma   90.00
#
_symmetry.space_group_name_H-M   'P 1'
#
loop_
_entity.id
_entity.type
_entity.pdbx_description
1 polymer ?
#
loop_
_entity_poly.entity_id
_entity_poly.type
_entity_poly.pdbx_seq_one_letter_code
_entity_poly.pdbx_strand_id
1 'polypeptide(L)'
;MNKEKINDYLQNRNVVMFVTSLFFMLGIFAYFSQKEILIACVSMLILVLLLAFSLIGVKRALFIAFVFYAGFALTMFRVKTSDELVPYAPLNAQFYGRIVSIPNSAESDKSKFFFEVEKIGNNHVSGKSLVTVSAPENMIQKLNIGQKILIKGSLRKPFISTNPSQFDYSKYLRNFGTFTVLYSDKGEFKILNEKMPPKWKFLNSLNNVRNSVLKTHSKYLKSPNLEILGGIVFGDDAVAPPDYIKASFINSGLLHILAASGMNVAFIFTFWFYILQFLKIPYKPRVISGMLVIILYTLMTGLGASVIRASLMLLFVLAGKLIDRDAHSVSLLSFVAVLMLLYNPAYINDVGFQLSFMVTFGLLTTANVLVRKFDKIPNWIKSIVFIPLVAQFWVSPIQMFYFNTISIYSVLANISTVSLLSVISFMGFVSSVLAIIKPIANFTCMIFDYINNYLLTILVWISNFFGNLPHCIVQSSHPEIFQLVIYYLMLIAVTCLINESKYKKTVITLLSVSLVLFCTTLAPVSKDLEVIAFDVQNADSFLIKTPQQKYFFIDTGKAPYRSGSSQAKIIMLKYLKDRGIKNIKGVIVTHFDNDHSGGTCDIIKNEKVATLYLNNANPETQTARNIFKTSKEIHQKIKFVKNDNIIYKEPNLTMKTFKVNIGGKDASNASSTVTLLSYKNFDMLFMADAGVVTFNRIKHNLPHNVEVLKVGHHGGPNVVSKSMTDYLDTKVSVVSTGINYFGHPNKGTLDILRNTLILRTDMLNSVKISTDGNIYKIYSYDNQDKKYKIKETLHAKK
;
A
#
# COMPACT_ATOMS: atom_id res chain seq x y z
N MET A 1 13.04 -3.03 -41.07
CA MET A 1 11.72 -3.62 -41.35
C MET A 1 11.09 -2.84 -42.48
N ASN A 2 10.72 -3.49 -43.60
CA ASN A 2 10.15 -2.78 -44.78
C ASN A 2 8.80 -2.15 -44.40
N LYS A 3 8.54 -0.94 -44.89
CA LYS A 3 7.32 -0.13 -44.64
C LYS A 3 6.04 -0.92 -44.94
N GLU A 4 6.04 -1.80 -45.90
CA GLU A 4 4.96 -2.69 -46.25
C GLU A 4 4.65 -3.74 -45.15
N LYS A 5 5.65 -4.35 -44.55
CA LYS A 5 5.47 -5.35 -43.50
C LYS A 5 4.97 -4.75 -42.18
N ILE A 6 5.37 -3.49 -41.86
CA ILE A 6 4.80 -2.75 -40.74
C ILE A 6 3.33 -2.46 -40.99
N ASN A 7 2.99 -2.07 -42.22
CA ASN A 7 1.63 -1.80 -42.64
C ASN A 7 0.74 -3.06 -42.51
N ASP A 8 1.23 -4.24 -42.90
CA ASP A 8 0.47 -5.50 -42.78
C ASP A 8 0.25 -5.89 -41.32
N TYR A 9 1.27 -5.71 -40.46
CA TYR A 9 1.14 -5.96 -39.02
C TYR A 9 0.13 -5.02 -38.38
N LEU A 10 0.12 -3.76 -38.78
CA LEU A 10 -0.79 -2.73 -38.26
C LEU A 10 -2.18 -2.77 -38.92
N GLN A 11 -2.37 -3.56 -39.97
CA GLN A 11 -3.70 -3.91 -40.52
C GLN A 11 -4.36 -5.05 -39.70
N ASN A 12 -3.57 -5.80 -38.93
CA ASN A 12 -4.15 -6.82 -38.08
C ASN A 12 -4.99 -6.17 -36.97
N ARG A 13 -6.31 -6.40 -37.02
CA ARG A 13 -7.30 -5.83 -36.08
C ARG A 13 -6.93 -6.07 -34.60
N ASN A 14 -6.25 -7.16 -34.30
CA ASN A 14 -5.84 -7.51 -32.96
C ASN A 14 -4.71 -6.61 -32.43
N VAL A 15 -3.75 -6.26 -33.28
CA VAL A 15 -2.67 -5.33 -32.95
C VAL A 15 -3.23 -3.91 -32.80
N VAL A 16 -4.13 -3.50 -33.67
CA VAL A 16 -4.81 -2.20 -33.58
C VAL A 16 -5.54 -2.07 -32.24
N MET A 17 -6.31 -3.08 -31.83
CA MET A 17 -7.05 -3.03 -30.57
C MET A 17 -6.11 -2.92 -29.36
N PHE A 18 -5.03 -3.68 -29.35
CA PHE A 18 -4.03 -3.62 -28.27
C PHE A 18 -3.36 -2.23 -28.20
N VAL A 19 -2.87 -1.73 -29.31
CA VAL A 19 -2.20 -0.41 -29.37
C VAL A 19 -3.14 0.70 -28.96
N THR A 20 -4.38 0.70 -29.49
CA THR A 20 -5.42 1.68 -29.14
C THR A 20 -5.69 1.67 -27.63
N SER A 21 -5.86 0.49 -27.04
CA SER A 21 -6.10 0.34 -25.59
C SER A 21 -4.92 0.85 -24.76
N LEU A 22 -3.69 0.58 -25.20
CA LEU A 22 -2.48 1.04 -24.53
C LEU A 22 -2.42 2.57 -24.51
N PHE A 23 -2.67 3.24 -25.64
CA PHE A 23 -2.65 4.71 -25.68
C PHE A 23 -3.81 5.33 -24.91
N PHE A 24 -4.98 4.70 -24.88
CA PHE A 24 -6.07 5.11 -24.02
C PHE A 24 -5.67 5.05 -22.52
N MET A 25 -5.07 3.94 -22.08
CA MET A 25 -4.57 3.79 -20.72
C MET A 25 -3.45 4.80 -20.40
N LEU A 26 -2.54 5.06 -21.34
CA LEU A 26 -1.49 6.08 -21.17
C LEU A 26 -2.10 7.49 -21.01
N GLY A 27 -3.17 7.83 -21.72
CA GLY A 27 -3.89 9.09 -21.54
C GLY A 27 -4.49 9.23 -20.15
N ILE A 28 -5.12 8.17 -19.63
CA ILE A 28 -5.64 8.14 -18.26
C ILE A 28 -4.49 8.26 -17.25
N PHE A 29 -3.43 7.50 -17.43
CA PHE A 29 -2.25 7.51 -16.55
C PHE A 29 -1.59 8.89 -16.52
N ALA A 30 -1.49 9.58 -17.65
CA ALA A 30 -0.95 10.93 -17.75
C ALA A 30 -1.72 11.93 -16.89
N TYR A 31 -3.04 11.80 -16.77
CA TYR A 31 -3.85 12.65 -15.89
C TYR A 31 -3.48 12.48 -14.40
N PHE A 32 -3.25 11.23 -13.95
CA PHE A 32 -2.91 10.93 -12.56
C PHE A 32 -1.43 11.15 -12.22
N SER A 33 -0.59 11.34 -13.23
CA SER A 33 0.85 11.39 -13.07
C SER A 33 1.33 12.73 -12.52
N GLN A 34 2.47 12.70 -11.85
CA GLN A 34 3.20 13.91 -11.49
C GLN A 34 3.66 14.67 -12.75
N LYS A 35 3.93 15.97 -12.65
CA LYS A 35 4.29 16.82 -13.79
C LYS A 35 5.44 16.25 -14.63
N GLU A 36 6.48 15.69 -13.99
CA GLU A 36 7.64 15.11 -14.70
C GLU A 36 7.24 13.91 -15.55
N ILE A 37 6.40 13.02 -15.01
CA ILE A 37 5.89 11.84 -15.74
C ILE A 37 4.91 12.27 -16.83
N LEU A 38 4.11 13.30 -16.59
CA LEU A 38 3.23 13.88 -17.61
C LEU A 38 4.05 14.40 -18.79
N ILE A 39 5.12 15.15 -18.54
CA ILE A 39 6.04 15.63 -19.57
C ILE A 39 6.66 14.45 -20.32
N ALA A 40 7.13 13.41 -19.62
CA ALA A 40 7.68 12.21 -20.24
C ALA A 40 6.64 11.48 -21.11
N CYS A 41 5.40 11.33 -20.64
CA CYS A 41 4.31 10.72 -21.41
C CYS A 41 3.97 11.54 -22.66
N VAL A 42 3.91 12.86 -22.54
CA VAL A 42 3.64 13.77 -23.68
C VAL A 42 4.82 13.74 -24.67
N SER A 43 6.06 13.77 -24.20
CA SER A 43 7.25 13.69 -25.06
C SER A 43 7.33 12.35 -25.78
N MET A 44 7.02 11.25 -25.08
CA MET A 44 6.94 9.92 -25.68
C MET A 44 5.82 9.83 -26.72
N LEU A 45 4.65 10.44 -26.45
CA LEU A 45 3.57 10.52 -27.40
C LEU A 45 4.01 11.28 -28.66
N ILE A 46 4.67 12.44 -28.53
CA ILE A 46 5.19 13.22 -29.65
C ILE A 46 6.19 12.39 -30.47
N LEU A 47 7.13 11.70 -29.81
CA LEU A 47 8.12 10.84 -30.48
C LEU A 47 7.43 9.70 -31.24
N VAL A 48 6.45 9.03 -30.62
CA VAL A 48 5.67 7.96 -31.26
C VAL A 48 4.86 8.50 -32.43
N LEU A 49 4.29 9.70 -32.31
CA LEU A 49 3.56 10.33 -33.39
C LEU A 49 4.49 10.68 -34.56
N LEU A 50 5.69 11.19 -34.31
CA LEU A 50 6.69 11.47 -35.35
C LEU A 50 7.12 10.19 -36.07
N LEU A 51 7.39 9.11 -35.31
CA LEU A 51 7.70 7.79 -35.86
C LEU A 51 6.50 7.20 -36.62
N ALA A 52 5.32 7.32 -36.05
CA ALA A 52 4.08 6.85 -36.66
C ALA A 52 3.78 7.63 -37.97
N PHE A 53 4.04 8.93 -37.98
CA PHE A 53 3.87 9.78 -39.17
C PHE A 53 4.73 9.29 -40.33
N SER A 54 5.99 8.90 -40.05
CA SER A 54 6.89 8.40 -41.03
C SER A 54 6.63 6.95 -41.48
N LEU A 55 6.09 6.10 -40.57
CA LEU A 55 5.95 4.66 -40.78
C LEU A 55 4.53 4.23 -41.16
N ILE A 56 3.50 4.80 -40.53
CA ILE A 56 2.11 4.32 -40.62
C ILE A 56 1.15 5.33 -41.22
N GLY A 57 1.62 6.54 -41.52
CA GLY A 57 0.85 7.62 -42.15
C GLY A 57 0.00 8.46 -41.20
N VAL A 58 -0.32 9.65 -41.66
CA VAL A 58 -0.97 10.74 -40.91
C VAL A 58 -2.25 10.31 -40.20
N LYS A 59 -3.16 9.65 -40.90
CA LYS A 59 -4.50 9.29 -40.37
C LYS A 59 -4.43 8.40 -39.11
N ARG A 60 -3.53 7.41 -39.13
CA ARG A 60 -3.35 6.49 -37.99
C ARG A 60 -2.66 7.16 -36.80
N ALA A 61 -1.66 8.01 -37.09
CA ALA A 61 -1.00 8.80 -36.06
C ALA A 61 -1.98 9.73 -35.34
N LEU A 62 -2.83 10.44 -36.08
CA LEU A 62 -3.87 11.30 -35.54
C LEU A 62 -4.92 10.50 -34.73
N PHE A 63 -5.27 9.30 -35.17
CA PHE A 63 -6.18 8.43 -34.42
C PHE A 63 -5.57 8.00 -33.06
N ILE A 64 -4.30 7.63 -33.01
CA ILE A 64 -3.59 7.29 -31.77
C ILE A 64 -3.58 8.49 -30.82
N ALA A 65 -3.26 9.68 -31.31
CA ALA A 65 -3.31 10.92 -30.55
C ALA A 65 -4.72 11.19 -29.99
N PHE A 66 -5.73 11.06 -30.84
CA PHE A 66 -7.12 11.23 -30.43
C PHE A 66 -7.48 10.29 -29.27
N VAL A 67 -7.12 9.01 -29.36
CA VAL A 67 -7.40 8.01 -28.32
C VAL A 67 -6.69 8.34 -27.01
N PHE A 68 -5.43 8.80 -27.04
CA PHE A 68 -4.71 9.25 -25.87
C PHE A 68 -5.42 10.43 -25.19
N TYR A 69 -5.75 11.47 -25.96
CA TYR A 69 -6.48 12.63 -25.43
C TYR A 69 -7.90 12.30 -24.98
N ALA A 70 -8.57 11.32 -25.60
CA ALA A 70 -9.85 10.83 -25.15
C ALA A 70 -9.76 10.17 -23.76
N GLY A 71 -8.72 9.38 -23.49
CA GLY A 71 -8.47 8.82 -22.18
C GLY A 71 -8.17 9.89 -21.13
N PHE A 72 -7.37 10.88 -21.47
CA PHE A 72 -7.07 12.02 -20.59
C PHE A 72 -8.34 12.84 -20.27
N ALA A 73 -9.09 13.23 -21.28
CA ALA A 73 -10.31 14.01 -21.15
C ALA A 73 -11.40 13.26 -20.37
N LEU A 74 -11.59 11.97 -20.64
CA LEU A 74 -12.52 11.12 -19.88
C LEU A 74 -12.20 11.19 -18.39
N THR A 75 -10.92 11.10 -18.05
CA THR A 75 -10.48 11.11 -16.65
C THR A 75 -10.73 12.47 -16.00
N MET A 76 -10.45 13.55 -16.72
CA MET A 76 -10.71 14.92 -16.27
C MET A 76 -12.20 15.17 -15.96
N PHE A 77 -13.11 14.61 -16.77
CA PHE A 77 -14.55 14.79 -16.55
C PHE A 77 -15.17 13.79 -15.55
N ARG A 78 -14.61 12.59 -15.43
CA ARG A 78 -15.19 11.53 -14.58
C ARG A 78 -14.64 11.50 -13.16
N VAL A 79 -13.38 11.87 -12.95
CA VAL A 79 -12.73 11.81 -11.64
C VAL A 79 -13.06 13.07 -10.85
N LYS A 80 -13.89 12.92 -9.83
CA LYS A 80 -14.17 14.00 -8.88
C LYS A 80 -12.91 14.35 -8.11
N THR A 81 -12.70 15.61 -7.84
CA THR A 81 -11.60 16.15 -7.03
C THR A 81 -12.03 16.52 -5.62
N SER A 82 -13.34 16.69 -5.39
CA SER A 82 -13.95 17.05 -4.11
C SER A 82 -15.43 16.65 -4.09
N ASP A 83 -16.07 16.70 -2.92
CA ASP A 83 -17.52 16.62 -2.73
C ASP A 83 -18.01 17.67 -1.72
N GLU A 84 -19.32 17.74 -1.50
CA GLU A 84 -19.95 18.73 -0.62
C GLU A 84 -19.65 18.49 0.87
N LEU A 85 -19.10 17.33 1.28
CA LEU A 85 -18.74 17.04 2.66
C LEU A 85 -17.41 17.68 3.09
N VAL A 86 -16.51 17.91 2.15
CA VAL A 86 -15.13 18.39 2.42
C VAL A 86 -15.10 19.72 3.17
N PRO A 87 -15.95 20.73 2.84
CA PRO A 87 -15.98 22.01 3.58
C PRO A 87 -16.42 21.85 5.04
N TYR A 88 -17.20 20.83 5.36
CA TYR A 88 -17.68 20.61 6.75
C TYR A 88 -16.65 19.91 7.64
N ALA A 89 -15.60 19.32 7.07
CA ALA A 89 -14.59 18.64 7.87
C ALA A 89 -13.50 19.60 8.39
N PRO A 90 -13.18 19.62 9.72
CA PRO A 90 -13.65 18.71 10.77
C PRO A 90 -14.99 19.12 11.41
N LEU A 91 -15.88 18.15 11.65
CA LEU A 91 -17.20 18.39 12.27
C LEU A 91 -17.66 17.19 13.10
N ASN A 92 -18.16 17.45 14.29
CA ASN A 92 -18.88 16.45 15.10
C ASN A 92 -20.38 16.71 14.99
N ALA A 93 -21.11 15.79 14.34
CA ALA A 93 -22.54 15.97 14.06
C ALA A 93 -23.28 14.64 13.92
N GLN A 94 -24.58 14.73 13.65
CA GLN A 94 -25.41 13.62 13.21
C GLN A 94 -25.50 13.62 11.70
N PHE A 95 -25.22 12.47 11.08
CA PHE A 95 -25.23 12.24 9.66
C PHE A 95 -26.33 11.24 9.30
N TYR A 96 -27.16 11.62 8.35
CA TYR A 96 -28.21 10.77 7.80
C TYR A 96 -27.82 10.36 6.37
N GLY A 97 -28.00 9.08 6.04
CA GLY A 97 -27.64 8.60 4.70
C GLY A 97 -27.80 7.10 4.55
N ARG A 98 -27.14 6.55 3.53
CA ARG A 98 -27.29 5.15 3.10
C ARG A 98 -25.94 4.43 3.06
N ILE A 99 -25.92 3.20 3.54
CA ILE A 99 -24.79 2.26 3.40
C ILE A 99 -24.72 1.80 1.93
N VAL A 100 -23.60 2.08 1.25
CA VAL A 100 -23.47 1.80 -0.19
C VAL A 100 -22.41 0.75 -0.54
N SER A 101 -21.78 0.17 0.49
CA SER A 101 -20.94 -1.03 0.34
C SER A 101 -21.32 -2.09 1.36
N ILE A 102 -20.86 -3.30 1.16
CA ILE A 102 -21.00 -4.35 2.16
C ILE A 102 -20.19 -3.95 3.39
N PRO A 103 -20.78 -3.91 4.61
CA PRO A 103 -20.05 -3.65 5.83
C PRO A 103 -18.99 -4.73 6.08
N ASN A 104 -17.74 -4.32 6.23
CA ASN A 104 -16.62 -5.21 6.53
C ASN A 104 -16.31 -5.13 8.03
N SER A 105 -16.39 -6.27 8.73
CA SER A 105 -16.13 -6.43 10.15
C SER A 105 -14.81 -7.18 10.36
N ALA A 106 -13.69 -6.53 10.02
CA ALA A 106 -12.36 -7.11 10.20
C ALA A 106 -11.99 -7.35 11.68
N GLU A 107 -12.57 -6.57 12.59
CA GLU A 107 -12.49 -6.74 14.04
C GLU A 107 -13.91 -6.94 14.58
N SER A 108 -14.07 -7.77 15.61
CA SER A 108 -15.40 -8.11 16.17
C SER A 108 -16.18 -6.89 16.67
N ASP A 109 -15.48 -5.83 17.06
CA ASP A 109 -16.03 -4.59 17.63
C ASP A 109 -15.99 -3.41 16.67
N LYS A 110 -15.56 -3.61 15.39
CA LYS A 110 -15.48 -2.54 14.40
C LYS A 110 -16.00 -2.98 13.04
N SER A 111 -16.68 -2.05 12.36
CA SER A 111 -17.11 -2.22 10.98
C SER A 111 -16.75 -1.02 10.13
N LYS A 112 -16.34 -1.28 8.88
CA LYS A 112 -16.04 -0.25 7.89
C LYS A 112 -16.94 -0.42 6.67
N PHE A 113 -17.51 0.70 6.19
CA PHE A 113 -18.34 0.72 4.98
C PHE A 113 -18.35 2.11 4.35
N PHE A 114 -18.61 2.16 3.07
CA PHE A 114 -18.88 3.42 2.39
C PHE A 114 -20.33 3.86 2.66
N PHE A 115 -20.48 5.14 2.95
CA PHE A 115 -21.72 5.76 3.36
C PHE A 115 -21.99 6.99 2.50
N GLU A 116 -23.11 6.99 1.83
CA GLU A 116 -23.59 8.14 1.06
C GLU A 116 -24.41 9.03 1.98
N VAL A 117 -23.86 10.18 2.32
CA VAL A 117 -24.50 11.14 3.22
C VAL A 117 -25.51 11.94 2.41
N GLU A 118 -26.72 12.05 2.94
CA GLU A 118 -27.84 12.80 2.37
C GLU A 118 -28.12 14.09 3.17
N LYS A 119 -27.81 14.06 4.52
CA LYS A 119 -28.02 15.22 5.42
C LYS A 119 -26.98 15.26 6.53
N ILE A 120 -26.65 16.47 6.97
CA ILE A 120 -25.90 16.76 8.20
C ILE A 120 -26.83 17.59 9.11
N GLY A 121 -27.32 16.99 10.21
CA GLY A 121 -28.41 17.59 10.98
C GLY A 121 -29.63 17.83 10.08
N ASN A 122 -30.05 19.09 9.92
CA ASN A 122 -31.17 19.49 9.07
C ASN A 122 -30.77 19.89 7.64
N ASN A 123 -29.47 20.05 7.35
CA ASN A 123 -28.97 20.52 6.06
C ASN A 123 -28.83 19.36 5.05
N HIS A 124 -29.37 19.53 3.85
CA HIS A 124 -29.12 18.61 2.74
C HIS A 124 -27.70 18.77 2.21
N VAL A 125 -26.95 17.68 2.16
CA VAL A 125 -25.57 17.63 1.67
C VAL A 125 -25.36 16.30 0.97
N SER A 126 -24.75 16.32 -0.21
CA SER A 126 -24.46 15.12 -0.99
C SER A 126 -22.96 14.81 -1.00
N GLY A 127 -22.60 13.65 -0.52
CA GLY A 127 -21.21 13.21 -0.56
C GLY A 127 -21.03 11.80 -0.05
N LYS A 128 -19.84 11.24 -0.28
CA LYS A 128 -19.49 9.88 0.11
C LYS A 128 -18.37 9.87 1.14
N SER A 129 -18.62 9.24 2.29
CA SER A 129 -17.62 9.10 3.35
C SER A 129 -17.32 7.62 3.63
N LEU A 130 -16.10 7.30 4.02
CA LEU A 130 -15.78 6.00 4.59
C LEU A 130 -16.03 6.05 6.10
N VAL A 131 -16.99 5.27 6.55
CA VAL A 131 -17.38 5.19 7.95
C VAL A 131 -16.61 4.08 8.64
N THR A 132 -16.10 4.36 9.85
CA THR A 132 -15.64 3.37 10.82
C THR A 132 -16.51 3.47 12.06
N VAL A 133 -17.27 2.42 12.34
CA VAL A 133 -18.11 2.32 13.53
C VAL A 133 -17.46 1.36 14.52
N SER A 134 -17.33 1.79 15.78
CA SER A 134 -16.94 0.92 16.89
C SER A 134 -18.18 0.66 17.76
N ALA A 135 -18.64 -0.59 17.78
CA ALA A 135 -19.86 -1.00 18.50
C ALA A 135 -19.77 -2.47 18.88
N PRO A 136 -20.61 -2.94 19.83
CA PRO A 136 -20.74 -4.36 20.13
C PRO A 136 -21.10 -5.18 18.89
N GLU A 137 -20.56 -6.39 18.79
CA GLU A 137 -20.69 -7.28 17.63
C GLU A 137 -22.15 -7.51 17.21
N ASN A 138 -23.06 -7.67 18.17
CA ASN A 138 -24.49 -7.85 17.94
C ASN A 138 -25.16 -6.66 17.26
N MET A 139 -24.61 -5.46 17.38
CA MET A 139 -25.06 -4.26 16.67
C MET A 139 -24.45 -4.19 15.27
N ILE A 140 -23.15 -4.49 15.13
CA ILE A 140 -22.45 -4.48 13.86
C ILE A 140 -23.05 -5.49 12.88
N GLN A 141 -23.38 -6.69 13.33
CA GLN A 141 -24.01 -7.73 12.52
C GLN A 141 -25.39 -7.35 11.93
N LYS A 142 -26.04 -6.30 12.46
CA LYS A 142 -27.31 -5.78 11.91
C LYS A 142 -27.12 -4.82 10.75
N LEU A 143 -25.91 -4.33 10.52
CA LEU A 143 -25.61 -3.41 9.42
C LEU A 143 -25.59 -4.15 8.09
N ASN A 144 -26.35 -3.66 7.11
CA ASN A 144 -26.47 -4.25 5.80
C ASN A 144 -26.39 -3.19 4.70
N ILE A 145 -25.92 -3.60 3.52
CA ILE A 145 -25.90 -2.74 2.34
C ILE A 145 -27.32 -2.26 2.00
N GLY A 146 -27.43 -0.99 1.64
CA GLY A 146 -28.69 -0.36 1.23
C GLY A 146 -29.54 0.19 2.38
N GLN A 147 -29.20 -0.11 3.65
CA GLN A 147 -29.91 0.46 4.80
C GLN A 147 -29.63 1.96 4.93
N LYS A 148 -30.65 2.69 5.34
CA LYS A 148 -30.50 4.07 5.81
C LYS A 148 -30.23 4.07 7.32
N ILE A 149 -29.26 4.84 7.72
CA ILE A 149 -28.87 5.00 9.12
C ILE A 149 -28.72 6.47 9.48
N LEU A 150 -29.02 6.77 10.74
CA LEU A 150 -28.61 8.00 11.40
C LEU A 150 -27.40 7.65 12.27
N ILE A 151 -26.26 8.29 12.03
CA ILE A 151 -25.02 8.04 12.75
C ILE A 151 -24.47 9.33 13.32
N LYS A 152 -24.09 9.32 14.59
CA LYS A 152 -23.37 10.42 15.23
C LYS A 152 -21.89 10.12 15.23
N GLY A 153 -21.08 11.08 14.80
CA GLY A 153 -19.65 10.86 14.69
C GLY A 153 -18.85 12.09 14.30
N SER A 154 -17.55 11.90 14.19
CA SER A 154 -16.57 12.92 13.82
C SER A 154 -16.21 12.75 12.34
N LEU A 155 -16.66 13.69 11.51
CA LEU A 155 -16.25 13.83 10.11
C LEU A 155 -14.86 14.47 10.03
N ARG A 156 -13.96 13.86 9.29
CA ARG A 156 -12.57 14.35 9.12
C ARG A 156 -12.11 14.21 7.67
N LYS A 157 -11.11 14.98 7.29
CA LYS A 157 -10.37 14.72 6.05
C LYS A 157 -9.49 13.48 6.23
N PRO A 158 -9.37 12.62 5.20
CA PRO A 158 -8.46 11.48 5.26
C PRO A 158 -7.03 11.97 5.42
N PHE A 159 -6.22 11.14 6.06
CA PHE A 159 -4.82 11.44 6.26
C PHE A 159 -4.07 11.54 4.92
N ILE A 160 -3.28 12.59 4.77
CA ILE A 160 -2.38 12.83 3.63
C ILE A 160 -0.97 12.40 4.05
N SER A 161 -0.20 11.81 3.15
CA SER A 161 1.18 11.46 3.47
C SER A 161 2.04 12.70 3.65
N THR A 162 2.61 12.87 4.82
CA THR A 162 3.51 13.99 5.17
C THR A 162 4.97 13.55 5.23
N ASN A 163 5.22 12.26 5.03
CA ASN A 163 6.55 11.66 5.03
C ASN A 163 6.79 10.88 3.73
N PRO A 164 8.05 10.76 3.29
CA PRO A 164 8.37 9.88 2.17
C PRO A 164 7.98 8.43 2.47
N SER A 165 7.57 7.71 1.45
CA SER A 165 7.18 6.29 1.52
C SER A 165 5.93 6.00 2.37
N GLN A 166 5.35 6.99 3.01
CA GLN A 166 4.14 6.85 3.79
C GLN A 166 2.93 6.63 2.87
N PHE A 167 2.03 5.74 3.28
CA PHE A 167 0.80 5.47 2.54
C PHE A 167 -0.14 6.67 2.55
N ASP A 168 -0.49 7.15 1.37
CA ASP A 168 -1.42 8.27 1.19
C ASP A 168 -2.87 7.76 1.17
N TYR A 169 -3.49 7.78 2.35
CA TYR A 169 -4.86 7.30 2.52
C TYR A 169 -5.88 8.20 1.81
N SER A 170 -5.61 9.50 1.72
CA SER A 170 -6.44 10.43 0.96
C SER A 170 -6.45 10.08 -0.53
N LYS A 171 -5.27 9.82 -1.12
CA LYS A 171 -5.15 9.44 -2.53
C LYS A 171 -5.83 8.09 -2.80
N TYR A 172 -5.69 7.12 -1.88
CA TYR A 172 -6.37 5.84 -1.97
C TYR A 172 -7.90 5.99 -2.00
N LEU A 173 -8.48 6.76 -1.08
CA LEU A 173 -9.92 6.95 -1.00
C LEU A 173 -10.50 7.72 -2.19
N ARG A 174 -9.72 8.63 -2.78
CA ARG A 174 -10.13 9.35 -4.00
C ARG A 174 -10.41 8.40 -5.18
N ASN A 175 -9.73 7.26 -5.27
CA ASN A 175 -10.01 6.25 -6.30
C ASN A 175 -11.44 5.69 -6.20
N PHE A 176 -12.05 5.77 -5.00
CA PHE A 176 -13.43 5.39 -4.73
C PHE A 176 -14.40 6.58 -4.73
N GLY A 177 -13.93 7.78 -5.12
CA GLY A 177 -14.74 9.01 -5.08
C GLY A 177 -15.10 9.43 -3.66
N THR A 178 -14.24 9.20 -2.69
CA THR A 178 -14.44 9.46 -1.26
C THR A 178 -13.37 10.43 -0.77
N PHE A 179 -13.78 11.54 -0.14
CA PHE A 179 -12.90 12.63 0.27
C PHE A 179 -12.91 12.89 1.77
N THR A 180 -13.78 12.16 2.50
CA THR A 180 -13.94 12.30 3.94
C THR A 180 -13.98 10.94 4.61
N VAL A 181 -13.65 10.90 5.90
CA VAL A 181 -13.79 9.74 6.79
C VAL A 181 -14.67 10.12 7.97
N LEU A 182 -15.54 9.22 8.40
CA LEU A 182 -16.45 9.43 9.52
C LEU A 182 -16.17 8.37 10.59
N TYR A 183 -15.81 8.81 11.78
CA TYR A 183 -15.58 7.93 12.93
C TYR A 183 -16.74 8.03 13.91
N SER A 184 -17.33 6.90 14.26
CA SER A 184 -18.36 6.80 15.29
C SER A 184 -17.88 5.84 16.36
N ASP A 185 -17.52 6.41 17.49
CA ASP A 185 -17.18 5.65 18.69
C ASP A 185 -18.44 5.38 19.50
N LYS A 186 -18.46 4.28 20.27
CA LYS A 186 -19.57 3.88 21.17
C LYS A 186 -20.86 3.42 20.49
N GLY A 187 -20.87 3.13 19.19
CA GLY A 187 -22.05 2.58 18.51
C GLY A 187 -23.25 3.53 18.44
N GLU A 188 -23.01 4.85 18.41
CA GLU A 188 -24.06 5.86 18.30
C GLU A 188 -24.65 5.90 16.89
N PHE A 189 -25.32 4.82 16.48
CA PHE A 189 -26.08 4.78 15.23
C PHE A 189 -27.47 4.17 15.43
N LYS A 190 -28.41 4.59 14.59
CA LYS A 190 -29.79 4.09 14.55
C LYS A 190 -30.14 3.67 13.12
N ILE A 191 -30.56 2.42 12.95
CA ILE A 191 -31.10 1.93 11.68
C ILE A 191 -32.50 2.50 11.51
N LEU A 192 -32.77 3.08 10.36
CA LEU A 192 -34.05 3.69 10.02
C LEU A 192 -34.91 2.74 9.22
N ASN A 193 -36.20 2.69 9.57
CA ASN A 193 -37.14 1.77 8.97
C ASN A 193 -37.76 2.38 7.69
N GLU A 194 -36.91 2.77 6.73
CA GLU A 194 -37.34 3.34 5.45
C GLU A 194 -37.37 2.29 4.34
N LYS A 195 -38.30 2.48 3.37
CA LYS A 195 -38.38 1.60 2.20
C LYS A 195 -37.06 1.62 1.41
N MET A 196 -36.50 0.43 1.24
CA MET A 196 -35.26 0.27 0.46
C MET A 196 -35.61 0.26 -1.03
N PRO A 197 -34.96 1.10 -1.88
CA PRO A 197 -35.15 1.07 -3.34
C PRO A 197 -34.84 -0.31 -3.93
N PRO A 198 -35.47 -0.69 -5.06
CA PRO A 198 -35.36 -2.03 -5.65
C PRO A 198 -33.93 -2.50 -5.87
N LYS A 199 -33.04 -1.62 -6.36
CA LYS A 199 -31.61 -1.90 -6.54
C LYS A 199 -30.96 -2.37 -5.24
N TRP A 200 -31.15 -1.65 -4.15
CA TRP A 200 -30.55 -1.96 -2.85
C TRP A 200 -31.19 -3.17 -2.20
N LYS A 201 -32.51 -3.34 -2.38
CA LYS A 201 -33.22 -4.53 -1.91
C LYS A 201 -32.65 -5.80 -2.58
N PHE A 202 -32.38 -5.75 -3.88
CA PHE A 202 -31.76 -6.85 -4.63
C PHE A 202 -30.35 -7.15 -4.14
N LEU A 203 -29.49 -6.14 -4.03
CA LEU A 203 -28.12 -6.32 -3.54
C LEU A 203 -28.07 -6.82 -2.09
N ASN A 204 -28.97 -6.33 -1.25
CA ASN A 204 -29.10 -6.81 0.13
C ASN A 204 -29.58 -8.28 0.16
N SER A 205 -30.49 -8.67 -0.72
CA SER A 205 -30.92 -10.06 -0.84
C SER A 205 -29.76 -10.98 -1.20
N LEU A 206 -28.92 -10.60 -2.18
CA LEU A 206 -27.72 -11.35 -2.53
C LEU A 206 -26.73 -11.45 -1.37
N ASN A 207 -26.53 -10.35 -0.62
CA ASN A 207 -25.68 -10.36 0.57
C ASN A 207 -26.22 -11.28 1.67
N ASN A 208 -27.55 -11.29 1.86
CA ASN A 208 -28.21 -12.18 2.82
C ASN A 208 -28.05 -13.65 2.45
N VAL A 209 -28.14 -13.98 1.14
CA VAL A 209 -27.86 -15.34 0.63
C VAL A 209 -26.42 -15.73 0.96
N ARG A 210 -25.42 -14.87 0.64
CA ARG A 210 -24.02 -15.10 0.99
C ARG A 210 -23.83 -15.35 2.48
N ASN A 211 -24.39 -14.49 3.34
CA ASN A 211 -24.25 -14.61 4.79
C ASN A 211 -24.94 -15.88 5.32
N SER A 212 -26.07 -16.27 4.74
CA SER A 212 -26.76 -17.52 5.08
C SER A 212 -25.91 -18.75 4.74
N VAL A 213 -25.24 -18.74 3.57
CA VAL A 213 -24.31 -19.79 3.15
C VAL A 213 -23.13 -19.87 4.13
N LEU A 214 -22.47 -18.75 4.43
CA LEU A 214 -21.36 -18.70 5.39
C LEU A 214 -21.78 -19.18 6.78
N LYS A 215 -22.97 -18.80 7.24
CA LYS A 215 -23.53 -19.29 8.49
C LYS A 215 -23.77 -20.81 8.48
N THR A 216 -24.07 -21.42 7.34
CA THR A 216 -24.20 -22.86 7.24
C THR A 216 -22.83 -23.54 7.33
N HIS A 217 -21.83 -23.01 6.60
CA HIS A 217 -20.45 -23.50 6.70
C HIS A 217 -19.85 -23.37 8.09
N SER A 218 -20.17 -22.30 8.84
CA SER A 218 -19.64 -22.07 10.20
C SER A 218 -20.07 -23.13 11.22
N LYS A 219 -21.05 -23.97 10.91
CA LYS A 219 -21.41 -25.12 11.75
C LYS A 219 -20.38 -26.26 11.66
N TYR A 220 -19.65 -26.36 10.54
CA TYR A 220 -18.77 -27.47 10.23
C TYR A 220 -17.30 -27.04 10.10
N LEU A 221 -17.05 -25.78 9.71
CA LEU A 221 -15.72 -25.20 9.61
C LEU A 221 -15.51 -24.20 10.74
N LYS A 222 -14.36 -24.30 11.40
CA LYS A 222 -13.89 -23.34 12.42
C LYS A 222 -12.81 -22.42 11.83
N SER A 223 -12.54 -21.31 12.54
CA SER A 223 -11.38 -20.46 12.24
C SER A 223 -10.08 -21.27 12.32
N PRO A 224 -9.14 -21.09 11.37
CA PRO A 224 -9.14 -20.14 10.23
C PRO A 224 -9.76 -20.70 8.93
N ASN A 225 -10.21 -21.96 8.91
CA ASN A 225 -10.63 -22.64 7.68
C ASN A 225 -11.94 -22.04 7.10
N LEU A 226 -12.84 -21.55 7.95
CA LEU A 226 -14.06 -20.87 7.51
C LEU A 226 -13.72 -19.58 6.73
N GLU A 227 -12.83 -18.76 7.28
CA GLU A 227 -12.42 -17.50 6.66
C GLU A 227 -11.67 -17.73 5.35
N ILE A 228 -10.81 -18.75 5.31
CA ILE A 228 -10.09 -19.11 4.07
C ILE A 228 -11.06 -19.58 3.00
N LEU A 229 -12.02 -20.48 3.34
CA LEU A 229 -13.04 -20.90 2.38
C LEU A 229 -13.91 -19.75 1.91
N GLY A 230 -14.35 -18.90 2.85
CA GLY A 230 -15.09 -17.69 2.55
C GLY A 230 -14.35 -16.75 1.61
N GLY A 231 -13.05 -16.55 1.84
CA GLY A 231 -12.17 -15.77 0.97
C GLY A 231 -12.02 -16.37 -0.43
N ILE A 232 -11.82 -17.69 -0.51
CA ILE A 232 -11.73 -18.42 -1.79
C ILE A 232 -13.04 -18.28 -2.57
N VAL A 233 -14.20 -18.49 -1.94
CA VAL A 233 -15.49 -18.54 -2.64
C VAL A 233 -16.06 -17.14 -2.89
N PHE A 234 -16.05 -16.25 -1.90
CA PHE A 234 -16.74 -14.95 -1.94
C PHE A 234 -15.81 -13.73 -1.95
N GLY A 235 -14.49 -13.93 -1.78
CA GLY A 235 -13.50 -12.86 -1.65
C GLY A 235 -13.18 -12.52 -0.19
N ASP A 236 -12.02 -11.92 0.02
CA ASP A 236 -11.47 -11.59 1.36
C ASP A 236 -12.32 -10.55 2.13
N ASP A 237 -13.13 -9.77 1.44
CA ASP A 237 -14.10 -8.87 2.05
C ASP A 237 -15.30 -9.60 2.71
N ALA A 238 -15.47 -10.89 2.45
CA ALA A 238 -16.60 -11.65 2.97
C ALA A 238 -16.38 -12.04 4.45
N VAL A 239 -15.21 -12.58 4.75
CA VAL A 239 -14.77 -12.95 6.11
C VAL A 239 -13.26 -12.73 6.17
N ALA A 240 -12.81 -11.79 6.99
CA ALA A 240 -11.38 -11.48 7.10
C ALA A 240 -10.63 -12.62 7.83
N PRO A 241 -9.60 -13.21 7.24
CA PRO A 241 -8.79 -14.21 7.92
C PRO A 241 -7.96 -13.57 9.04
N PRO A 242 -7.63 -14.32 10.12
CA PRO A 242 -6.77 -13.85 11.18
C PRO A 242 -5.42 -13.31 10.67
N ASP A 243 -4.86 -12.29 11.32
CA ASP A 243 -3.63 -11.61 10.88
C ASP A 243 -2.44 -12.56 10.72
N TYR A 244 -2.29 -13.57 11.58
CA TYR A 244 -1.20 -14.54 11.48
C TYR A 244 -1.32 -15.44 10.25
N ILE A 245 -2.54 -15.78 9.82
CA ILE A 245 -2.80 -16.50 8.57
C ILE A 245 -2.46 -15.60 7.38
N LYS A 246 -2.95 -14.36 7.40
CA LYS A 246 -2.66 -13.41 6.34
C LYS A 246 -1.15 -13.18 6.18
N ALA A 247 -0.42 -13.06 7.29
CA ALA A 247 1.04 -12.95 7.28
C ALA A 247 1.72 -14.18 6.66
N SER A 248 1.29 -15.39 7.03
CA SER A 248 1.80 -16.63 6.44
C SER A 248 1.58 -16.69 4.93
N PHE A 249 0.38 -16.34 4.46
CA PHE A 249 0.05 -16.32 3.03
C PHE A 249 0.81 -15.23 2.26
N ILE A 250 1.10 -14.08 2.89
CA ILE A 250 1.99 -13.06 2.32
C ILE A 250 3.41 -13.61 2.18
N ASN A 251 3.94 -14.23 3.23
CA ASN A 251 5.30 -14.72 3.28
C ASN A 251 5.55 -15.85 2.26
N SER A 252 4.60 -16.75 2.10
CA SER A 252 4.65 -17.84 1.12
C SER A 252 4.35 -17.39 -0.32
N GLY A 253 3.84 -16.16 -0.54
CA GLY A 253 3.40 -15.66 -1.86
C GLY A 253 2.04 -16.20 -2.31
N LEU A 254 1.25 -16.72 -1.39
CA LEU A 254 -0.07 -17.32 -1.64
C LEU A 254 -1.25 -16.38 -1.32
N LEU A 255 -1.00 -15.11 -0.99
CA LEU A 255 -2.05 -14.16 -0.58
C LEU A 255 -3.21 -14.06 -1.59
N HIS A 256 -2.92 -14.20 -2.90
CA HIS A 256 -3.92 -14.15 -3.95
C HIS A 256 -4.98 -15.28 -3.85
N ILE A 257 -4.71 -16.35 -3.11
CA ILE A 257 -5.66 -17.46 -2.86
C ILE A 257 -6.82 -17.00 -1.96
N LEU A 258 -6.56 -16.07 -1.03
CA LEU A 258 -7.57 -15.55 -0.12
C LEU A 258 -8.54 -14.57 -0.81
N ALA A 259 -8.27 -14.18 -2.04
CA ALA A 259 -9.13 -13.31 -2.83
C ALA A 259 -9.91 -14.10 -3.89
N ALA A 260 -11.15 -13.72 -4.14
CA ALA A 260 -11.92 -14.33 -5.23
C ALA A 260 -11.20 -14.13 -6.57
N SER A 261 -10.95 -15.23 -7.28
CA SER A 261 -10.12 -15.26 -8.48
C SER A 261 -10.95 -15.49 -9.76
N GLY A 262 -10.31 -15.22 -10.91
CA GLY A 262 -10.92 -15.54 -12.21
C GLY A 262 -11.18 -17.05 -12.42
N MET A 263 -10.44 -17.93 -11.75
CA MET A 263 -10.66 -19.37 -11.74
C MET A 263 -12.04 -19.71 -11.17
N ASN A 264 -12.48 -19.01 -10.15
CA ASN A 264 -13.78 -19.22 -9.51
C ASN A 264 -14.93 -18.91 -10.46
N VAL A 265 -14.81 -17.86 -11.28
CA VAL A 265 -15.80 -17.51 -12.30
C VAL A 265 -15.94 -18.65 -13.32
N ALA A 266 -14.82 -19.22 -13.74
CA ALA A 266 -14.81 -20.35 -14.66
C ALA A 266 -15.43 -21.61 -14.02
N PHE A 267 -15.13 -21.91 -12.77
CA PHE A 267 -15.70 -23.06 -12.06
C PHE A 267 -17.22 -22.97 -11.92
N ILE A 268 -17.74 -21.80 -11.52
CA ILE A 268 -19.19 -21.59 -11.40
C ILE A 268 -19.89 -21.80 -12.73
N PHE A 269 -19.36 -21.20 -13.81
CA PHE A 269 -19.94 -21.40 -15.14
C PHE A 269 -19.90 -22.85 -15.57
N THR A 270 -18.74 -23.51 -15.40
CA THR A 270 -18.53 -24.91 -15.79
C THR A 270 -19.49 -25.83 -15.04
N PHE A 271 -19.60 -25.65 -13.71
CA PHE A 271 -20.51 -26.42 -12.87
C PHE A 271 -21.97 -26.26 -13.32
N TRP A 272 -22.42 -25.02 -13.49
CA TRP A 272 -23.76 -24.71 -13.96
C TRP A 272 -24.05 -25.30 -15.34
N PHE A 273 -23.09 -25.15 -16.25
CA PHE A 273 -23.17 -25.65 -17.62
C PHE A 273 -23.35 -27.17 -17.68
N TYR A 274 -22.58 -27.92 -16.87
CA TYR A 274 -22.64 -29.38 -16.83
C TYR A 274 -23.92 -29.90 -16.14
N ILE A 275 -24.43 -29.23 -15.10
CA ILE A 275 -25.73 -29.56 -14.49
C ILE A 275 -26.83 -29.48 -15.55
N LEU A 276 -26.87 -28.38 -16.30
CA LEU A 276 -27.89 -28.20 -17.33
C LEU A 276 -27.69 -29.13 -18.52
N GLN A 277 -26.46 -29.55 -18.78
CA GLN A 277 -26.16 -30.58 -19.77
C GLN A 277 -26.70 -31.96 -19.33
N PHE A 278 -26.52 -32.32 -18.07
CA PHE A 278 -27.07 -33.52 -17.48
C PHE A 278 -28.60 -33.52 -17.53
N LEU A 279 -29.23 -32.38 -17.32
CA LEU A 279 -30.66 -32.16 -17.46
C LEU A 279 -31.13 -32.10 -18.94
N LYS A 280 -30.23 -32.36 -19.92
CA LYS A 280 -30.50 -32.30 -21.36
C LYS A 280 -31.04 -30.99 -21.90
N ILE A 281 -30.75 -29.88 -21.21
CA ILE A 281 -31.13 -28.53 -21.67
C ILE A 281 -30.33 -28.21 -22.95
N PRO A 282 -30.94 -27.59 -24.00
CA PRO A 282 -30.24 -27.17 -25.22
C PRO A 282 -29.07 -26.23 -24.96
N TYR A 283 -28.06 -26.16 -25.90
CA TYR A 283 -26.83 -25.41 -25.75
C TYR A 283 -27.06 -23.92 -25.46
N LYS A 284 -27.87 -23.23 -26.28
CA LYS A 284 -28.09 -21.77 -26.15
C LYS A 284 -28.67 -21.37 -24.79
N PRO A 285 -29.77 -21.96 -24.26
CA PRO A 285 -30.24 -21.66 -22.89
C PRO A 285 -29.23 -21.96 -21.81
N ARG A 286 -28.42 -23.05 -21.94
CA ARG A 286 -27.34 -23.34 -20.99
C ARG A 286 -26.32 -22.20 -20.89
N VAL A 287 -25.89 -21.68 -22.04
CA VAL A 287 -24.91 -20.59 -22.09
C VAL A 287 -25.53 -19.31 -21.54
N ILE A 288 -26.75 -18.94 -21.95
CA ILE A 288 -27.41 -17.69 -21.52
C ILE A 288 -27.66 -17.71 -19.99
N SER A 289 -28.17 -18.81 -19.45
CA SER A 289 -28.38 -18.93 -18.00
C SER A 289 -27.06 -18.93 -17.25
N GLY A 290 -26.00 -19.56 -17.80
CA GLY A 290 -24.66 -19.50 -17.24
C GLY A 290 -24.08 -18.09 -17.20
N MET A 291 -24.32 -17.27 -18.23
CA MET A 291 -23.96 -15.85 -18.22
C MET A 291 -24.68 -15.09 -17.08
N LEU A 292 -25.96 -15.37 -16.83
CA LEU A 292 -26.71 -14.79 -15.72
C LEU A 292 -26.09 -15.18 -14.36
N VAL A 293 -25.74 -16.47 -14.20
CA VAL A 293 -25.09 -16.96 -12.98
C VAL A 293 -23.74 -16.26 -12.74
N ILE A 294 -22.92 -16.03 -13.78
CA ILE A 294 -21.68 -15.27 -13.68
C ILE A 294 -21.94 -13.86 -13.16
N ILE A 295 -22.95 -13.16 -13.69
CA ILE A 295 -23.31 -11.80 -13.28
C ILE A 295 -23.72 -11.79 -11.78
N LEU A 296 -24.60 -12.71 -11.37
CA LEU A 296 -25.06 -12.82 -9.99
C LEU A 296 -23.89 -13.09 -9.03
N TYR A 297 -23.00 -14.00 -9.40
CA TYR A 297 -21.81 -14.27 -8.62
C TYR A 297 -20.89 -13.06 -8.49
N THR A 298 -20.66 -12.33 -9.58
CA THR A 298 -19.84 -11.10 -9.57
C THR A 298 -20.39 -10.06 -8.61
N LEU A 299 -21.71 -9.91 -8.53
CA LEU A 299 -22.38 -9.04 -7.57
C LEU A 299 -22.24 -9.53 -6.12
N MET A 300 -22.24 -10.85 -5.89
CA MET A 300 -22.08 -11.44 -4.55
C MET A 300 -20.64 -11.30 -4.01
N THR A 301 -19.63 -11.22 -4.87
CA THR A 301 -18.21 -11.08 -4.46
C THR A 301 -17.78 -9.66 -4.16
N GLY A 302 -18.68 -8.68 -4.18
CA GLY A 302 -18.33 -7.29 -3.86
C GLY A 302 -17.69 -6.50 -5.00
N LEU A 303 -17.73 -7.02 -6.24
CA LEU A 303 -17.24 -6.32 -7.46
C LEU A 303 -15.72 -6.06 -7.46
N GLY A 304 -14.91 -6.96 -6.91
CA GLY A 304 -13.46 -6.87 -6.99
C GLY A 304 -12.94 -6.82 -8.44
N ALA A 305 -11.92 -6.01 -8.73
CA ALA A 305 -11.42 -5.77 -10.09
C ALA A 305 -11.03 -7.06 -10.85
N SER A 306 -10.42 -8.03 -10.14
CA SER A 306 -10.06 -9.34 -10.72
C SER A 306 -11.26 -10.16 -11.15
N VAL A 307 -12.34 -10.15 -10.35
CA VAL A 307 -13.58 -10.89 -10.66
C VAL A 307 -14.33 -10.22 -11.81
N ILE A 308 -14.45 -8.89 -11.78
CA ILE A 308 -15.08 -8.12 -12.87
C ILE A 308 -14.37 -8.42 -14.21
N ARG A 309 -13.04 -8.34 -14.23
CA ARG A 309 -12.27 -8.64 -15.44
C ARG A 309 -12.55 -10.04 -15.97
N ALA A 310 -12.42 -11.06 -15.10
CA ALA A 310 -12.63 -12.44 -15.50
C ALA A 310 -14.07 -12.71 -15.96
N SER A 311 -15.05 -12.15 -15.27
CA SER A 311 -16.46 -12.25 -15.64
C SER A 311 -16.73 -11.61 -16.98
N LEU A 312 -16.27 -10.38 -17.23
CA LEU A 312 -16.42 -9.71 -18.52
C LEU A 312 -15.75 -10.49 -19.65
N MET A 313 -14.50 -10.96 -19.45
CA MET A 313 -13.82 -11.77 -20.46
C MET A 313 -14.61 -13.04 -20.78
N LEU A 314 -15.09 -13.77 -19.76
CA LEU A 314 -15.87 -14.99 -19.99
C LEU A 314 -17.21 -14.69 -20.64
N LEU A 315 -17.91 -13.65 -20.22
CA LEU A 315 -19.18 -13.22 -20.82
C LEU A 315 -19.02 -12.91 -22.32
N PHE A 316 -17.96 -12.19 -22.71
CA PHE A 316 -17.71 -11.89 -24.13
C PHE A 316 -17.29 -13.12 -24.94
N VAL A 317 -16.52 -14.06 -24.36
CA VAL A 317 -16.22 -15.33 -25.00
C VAL A 317 -17.50 -16.14 -25.25
N LEU A 318 -18.37 -16.21 -24.25
CA LEU A 318 -19.65 -16.92 -24.36
C LEU A 318 -20.61 -16.26 -25.36
N ALA A 319 -20.68 -14.93 -25.35
CA ALA A 319 -21.45 -14.17 -26.34
C ALA A 319 -20.92 -14.40 -27.76
N GLY A 320 -19.59 -14.41 -27.95
CA GLY A 320 -18.96 -14.77 -29.22
C GLY A 320 -19.37 -16.15 -29.71
N LYS A 321 -19.34 -17.14 -28.82
CA LYS A 321 -19.75 -18.52 -29.13
C LYS A 321 -21.22 -18.65 -29.51
N LEU A 322 -22.11 -17.81 -28.98
CA LEU A 322 -23.54 -17.79 -29.35
C LEU A 322 -23.78 -17.29 -30.78
N ILE A 323 -22.84 -16.52 -31.35
CA ILE A 323 -22.87 -15.95 -32.69
C ILE A 323 -21.78 -16.53 -33.60
N ASP A 324 -21.22 -17.67 -33.24
CA ASP A 324 -20.18 -18.40 -33.98
C ASP A 324 -18.95 -17.54 -34.35
N ARG A 325 -18.52 -16.70 -33.40
CA ARG A 325 -17.31 -15.87 -33.52
C ARG A 325 -16.33 -16.14 -32.39
N ASP A 326 -15.10 -16.43 -32.77
CA ASP A 326 -14.00 -16.58 -31.83
C ASP A 326 -13.34 -15.22 -31.50
N ALA A 327 -13.11 -14.97 -30.23
CA ALA A 327 -12.42 -13.77 -29.77
C ALA A 327 -10.93 -14.04 -29.58
N HIS A 328 -10.09 -13.19 -30.15
CA HIS A 328 -8.66 -13.22 -29.87
C HIS A 328 -8.39 -12.76 -28.44
N SER A 329 -7.76 -13.62 -27.64
CA SER A 329 -7.66 -13.44 -26.19
C SER A 329 -7.00 -12.12 -25.74
N VAL A 330 -5.92 -11.66 -26.42
CA VAL A 330 -5.24 -10.40 -26.10
C VAL A 330 -6.10 -9.20 -26.47
N SER A 331 -6.81 -9.25 -27.60
CA SER A 331 -7.76 -8.20 -28.02
C SER A 331 -8.92 -8.09 -27.05
N LEU A 332 -9.43 -9.23 -26.58
CA LEU A 332 -10.50 -9.29 -25.60
C LEU A 332 -10.04 -8.71 -24.23
N LEU A 333 -8.84 -9.07 -23.78
CA LEU A 333 -8.26 -8.50 -22.57
C LEU A 333 -8.15 -6.96 -22.67
N SER A 334 -7.66 -6.46 -23.82
CA SER A 334 -7.53 -5.04 -24.11
C SER A 334 -8.90 -4.33 -24.12
N PHE A 335 -9.89 -4.94 -24.74
CA PHE A 335 -11.24 -4.41 -24.79
C PHE A 335 -11.89 -4.32 -23.40
N VAL A 336 -11.74 -5.38 -22.60
CA VAL A 336 -12.26 -5.40 -21.23
C VAL A 336 -11.55 -4.35 -20.36
N ALA A 337 -10.23 -4.12 -20.54
CA ALA A 337 -9.52 -3.05 -19.86
C ALA A 337 -10.13 -1.68 -20.18
N VAL A 338 -10.36 -1.40 -21.46
CA VAL A 338 -10.99 -0.15 -21.88
C VAL A 338 -12.40 0.00 -21.28
N LEU A 339 -13.23 -1.05 -21.31
CA LEU A 339 -14.56 -1.01 -20.71
C LEU A 339 -14.55 -0.69 -19.21
N MET A 340 -13.66 -1.34 -18.46
CA MET A 340 -13.53 -1.08 -17.02
C MET A 340 -13.06 0.36 -16.76
N LEU A 341 -12.13 0.87 -17.56
CA LEU A 341 -11.62 2.24 -17.44
C LEU A 341 -12.62 3.31 -17.95
N LEU A 342 -13.46 2.98 -18.91
CA LEU A 342 -14.60 3.83 -19.28
C LEU A 342 -15.63 3.94 -18.15
N TYR A 343 -15.82 2.87 -17.37
CA TYR A 343 -16.68 2.89 -16.19
C TYR A 343 -16.06 3.71 -15.05
N ASN A 344 -14.81 3.42 -14.70
CA ASN A 344 -14.07 4.15 -13.68
C ASN A 344 -12.57 4.27 -14.05
N PRO A 345 -12.13 5.46 -14.53
CA PRO A 345 -10.72 5.68 -14.89
C PRO A 345 -9.74 5.46 -13.71
N ALA A 346 -10.20 5.62 -12.47
CA ALA A 346 -9.37 5.44 -11.29
C ALA A 346 -8.93 3.99 -11.06
N TYR A 347 -9.55 2.99 -11.73
CA TYR A 347 -9.07 1.61 -11.71
C TYR A 347 -7.63 1.46 -12.19
N ILE A 348 -7.10 2.38 -12.98
CA ILE A 348 -5.69 2.35 -13.40
C ILE A 348 -4.73 2.43 -12.20
N ASN A 349 -5.16 3.06 -11.09
CA ASN A 349 -4.40 3.15 -9.84
C ASN A 349 -4.71 2.00 -8.86
N ASP A 350 -5.64 1.11 -9.19
CA ASP A 350 -5.99 -0.03 -8.37
C ASP A 350 -4.97 -1.16 -8.55
N VAL A 351 -4.35 -1.59 -7.45
CA VAL A 351 -3.30 -2.62 -7.47
C VAL A 351 -3.86 -3.96 -7.96
N GLY A 352 -5.10 -4.28 -7.57
CA GLY A 352 -5.78 -5.51 -8.02
C GLY A 352 -6.03 -5.51 -9.53
N PHE A 353 -6.43 -4.36 -10.09
CA PHE A 353 -6.55 -4.19 -11.54
C PHE A 353 -5.19 -4.40 -12.23
N GLN A 354 -4.14 -3.71 -11.80
CA GLN A 354 -2.81 -3.80 -12.41
C GLN A 354 -2.26 -5.24 -12.36
N LEU A 355 -2.25 -5.87 -11.19
CA LEU A 355 -1.77 -7.24 -11.02
C LEU A 355 -2.57 -8.22 -11.88
N SER A 356 -3.89 -8.10 -11.87
CA SER A 356 -4.78 -9.01 -12.58
C SER A 356 -4.61 -8.93 -14.11
N PHE A 357 -4.51 -7.73 -14.68
CA PHE A 357 -4.30 -7.53 -16.11
C PHE A 357 -2.90 -7.93 -16.56
N MET A 358 -1.86 -7.59 -15.78
CA MET A 358 -0.47 -7.95 -16.10
C MET A 358 -0.23 -9.46 -16.06
N VAL A 359 -0.72 -10.16 -15.04
CA VAL A 359 -0.64 -11.65 -15.00
C VAL A 359 -1.32 -12.25 -16.22
N THR A 360 -2.56 -11.80 -16.52
CA THR A 360 -3.32 -12.38 -17.63
C THR A 360 -2.63 -12.11 -18.97
N PHE A 361 -2.11 -10.91 -19.17
CA PHE A 361 -1.33 -10.58 -20.36
C PHE A 361 -0.08 -11.48 -20.49
N GLY A 362 0.65 -11.67 -19.41
CA GLY A 362 1.82 -12.55 -19.35
C GLY A 362 1.47 -14.01 -19.68
N LEU A 363 0.37 -14.52 -19.12
CA LEU A 363 -0.08 -15.87 -19.41
C LEU A 363 -0.53 -16.05 -20.86
N LEU A 364 -1.24 -15.09 -21.43
CA LEU A 364 -1.70 -15.13 -22.81
C LEU A 364 -0.56 -15.00 -23.84
N THR A 365 0.52 -14.33 -23.48
CA THR A 365 1.68 -14.10 -24.38
C THR A 365 2.81 -15.07 -24.09
N THR A 366 3.42 -15.01 -22.90
CA THR A 366 4.65 -15.74 -22.57
C THR A 366 4.40 -17.22 -22.28
N ALA A 367 3.34 -17.57 -21.51
CA ALA A 367 3.10 -18.98 -21.18
C ALA A 367 2.77 -19.81 -22.42
N ASN A 368 1.98 -19.29 -23.35
CA ASN A 368 1.67 -19.96 -24.61
C ASN A 368 2.92 -20.24 -25.45
N VAL A 369 3.89 -19.32 -25.48
CA VAL A 369 5.17 -19.51 -26.18
C VAL A 369 5.98 -20.63 -25.53
N LEU A 370 6.08 -20.64 -24.18
CA LEU A 370 6.79 -21.68 -23.44
C LEU A 370 6.15 -23.06 -23.64
N VAL A 371 4.83 -23.17 -23.55
CA VAL A 371 4.10 -24.43 -23.75
C VAL A 371 4.35 -25.00 -25.15
N ARG A 372 4.41 -24.17 -26.18
CA ARG A 372 4.72 -24.60 -27.56
C ARG A 372 6.17 -25.03 -27.74
N LYS A 373 7.11 -24.31 -27.09
CA LYS A 373 8.55 -24.59 -27.24
C LYS A 373 8.94 -25.92 -26.60
N PHE A 374 8.32 -26.29 -25.51
CA PHE A 374 8.62 -27.53 -24.77
C PHE A 374 7.58 -28.64 -25.03
N ASP A 375 7.36 -28.96 -26.31
CA ASP A 375 6.35 -29.94 -26.77
C ASP A 375 6.56 -31.36 -26.26
N LYS A 376 7.80 -31.77 -25.94
CA LYS A 376 8.14 -33.06 -25.33
C LYS A 376 7.67 -33.25 -23.89
N ILE A 377 7.35 -32.17 -23.16
CA ILE A 377 6.87 -32.24 -21.77
C ILE A 377 5.34 -32.43 -21.76
N PRO A 378 4.78 -33.34 -20.94
CA PRO A 378 3.34 -33.50 -20.81
C PRO A 378 2.62 -32.19 -20.46
N ASN A 379 1.46 -31.93 -21.06
CA ASN A 379 0.75 -30.64 -20.89
C ASN A 379 0.38 -30.32 -19.44
N TRP A 380 0.08 -31.30 -18.62
CA TRP A 380 -0.23 -31.09 -17.21
C TRP A 380 0.98 -30.60 -16.41
N ILE A 381 2.19 -31.10 -16.69
CA ILE A 381 3.43 -30.66 -16.06
C ILE A 381 3.73 -29.21 -16.49
N LYS A 382 3.61 -28.92 -17.81
CA LYS A 382 3.79 -27.57 -18.34
C LYS A 382 2.88 -26.57 -17.63
N SER A 383 1.61 -26.92 -17.46
CA SER A 383 0.63 -26.04 -16.81
C SER A 383 0.97 -25.80 -15.34
N ILE A 384 1.33 -26.82 -14.59
CA ILE A 384 1.67 -26.71 -13.17
C ILE A 384 2.95 -25.90 -12.96
N VAL A 385 3.94 -25.98 -13.86
CA VAL A 385 5.24 -25.32 -13.69
C VAL A 385 5.26 -23.94 -14.35
N PHE A 386 4.86 -23.85 -15.64
CA PHE A 386 5.04 -22.60 -16.39
C PHE A 386 4.03 -21.51 -16.02
N ILE A 387 2.80 -21.86 -15.60
CA ILE A 387 1.82 -20.85 -15.20
C ILE A 387 2.29 -20.07 -13.96
N PRO A 388 2.67 -20.70 -12.83
CA PRO A 388 3.18 -19.96 -11.68
C PRO A 388 4.49 -19.21 -11.97
N LEU A 389 5.38 -19.81 -12.76
CA LEU A 389 6.65 -19.18 -13.13
C LEU A 389 6.43 -17.89 -13.92
N VAL A 390 5.64 -17.95 -14.98
CA VAL A 390 5.31 -16.77 -15.82
C VAL A 390 4.57 -15.73 -14.98
N ALA A 391 3.59 -16.16 -14.19
CA ALA A 391 2.85 -15.26 -13.30
C ALA A 391 3.79 -14.51 -12.36
N GLN A 392 4.75 -15.20 -11.72
CA GLN A 392 5.71 -14.59 -10.82
C GLN A 392 6.57 -13.54 -11.52
N PHE A 393 7.12 -13.82 -12.71
CA PHE A 393 7.93 -12.85 -13.43
C PHE A 393 7.12 -11.61 -13.84
N TRP A 394 5.86 -11.77 -14.28
CA TRP A 394 5.03 -10.63 -14.68
C TRP A 394 4.49 -9.81 -13.50
N VAL A 395 4.35 -10.41 -12.32
CA VAL A 395 3.85 -9.73 -11.11
C VAL A 395 4.95 -9.08 -10.29
N SER A 396 6.15 -9.67 -10.25
CA SER A 396 7.24 -9.25 -9.36
C SER A 396 7.55 -7.75 -9.39
N PRO A 397 7.63 -7.06 -10.54
CA PRO A 397 7.94 -5.63 -10.55
C PRO A 397 6.87 -4.78 -9.85
N ILE A 398 5.59 -5.13 -10.06
CA ILE A 398 4.47 -4.44 -9.40
C ILE A 398 4.45 -4.75 -7.91
N GLN A 399 4.75 -5.99 -7.50
CA GLN A 399 4.89 -6.35 -6.08
C GLN A 399 6.02 -5.56 -5.42
N MET A 400 7.17 -5.45 -6.07
CA MET A 400 8.28 -4.63 -5.58
C MET A 400 7.87 -3.16 -5.44
N PHE A 401 7.14 -2.64 -6.41
CA PHE A 401 6.71 -1.24 -6.44
C PHE A 401 5.74 -0.90 -5.30
N TYR A 402 4.76 -1.77 -5.00
CA TYR A 402 3.73 -1.47 -3.98
C TYR A 402 4.06 -2.02 -2.60
N PHE A 403 4.77 -3.15 -2.52
CA PHE A 403 4.96 -3.87 -1.26
C PHE A 403 6.42 -3.95 -0.81
N ASN A 404 7.38 -3.57 -1.66
CA ASN A 404 8.82 -3.63 -1.40
C ASN A 404 9.32 -5.05 -1.02
N THR A 405 8.61 -6.08 -1.43
CA THR A 405 8.90 -7.46 -1.07
C THR A 405 8.67 -8.42 -2.23
N ILE A 406 9.48 -9.47 -2.28
CA ILE A 406 9.28 -10.62 -3.15
C ILE A 406 9.35 -11.88 -2.30
N SER A 407 8.38 -12.77 -2.45
CA SER A 407 8.47 -14.12 -1.88
C SER A 407 9.29 -15.01 -2.82
N ILE A 408 10.44 -15.53 -2.33
CA ILE A 408 11.33 -16.38 -3.12
C ILE A 408 10.68 -17.71 -3.42
N TYR A 409 9.98 -18.27 -2.44
CA TYR A 409 9.39 -19.62 -2.55
C TYR A 409 7.99 -19.60 -3.19
N SER A 410 7.51 -18.46 -3.67
CA SER A 410 6.15 -18.34 -4.19
C SER A 410 5.86 -19.30 -5.35
N VAL A 411 6.81 -19.52 -6.27
CA VAL A 411 6.64 -20.46 -7.40
C VAL A 411 6.46 -21.88 -6.87
N LEU A 412 7.31 -22.31 -5.93
CA LEU A 412 7.23 -23.65 -5.33
C LEU A 412 5.96 -23.82 -4.51
N ALA A 413 5.60 -22.81 -3.71
CA ALA A 413 4.36 -22.82 -2.95
C ALA A 413 3.13 -22.92 -3.85
N ASN A 414 3.10 -22.17 -4.97
CA ASN A 414 2.04 -22.26 -5.95
C ASN A 414 1.96 -23.62 -6.64
N ILE A 415 3.10 -24.18 -7.06
CA ILE A 415 3.15 -25.54 -7.64
C ILE A 415 2.57 -26.57 -6.67
N SER A 416 2.93 -26.47 -5.38
CA SER A 416 2.46 -27.39 -4.33
C SER A 416 0.97 -27.23 -4.01
N THR A 417 0.38 -26.08 -4.24
CA THR A 417 -1.01 -25.77 -3.84
C THR A 417 -2.02 -25.78 -4.97
N VAL A 418 -1.60 -25.71 -6.26
CA VAL A 418 -2.52 -25.52 -7.38
C VAL A 418 -3.56 -26.64 -7.51
N SER A 419 -3.14 -27.91 -7.37
CA SER A 419 -4.05 -29.06 -7.45
C SER A 419 -4.99 -29.10 -6.24
N LEU A 420 -4.45 -28.86 -5.04
CA LEU A 420 -5.19 -28.79 -3.78
C LEU A 420 -6.24 -27.69 -3.82
N LEU A 421 -5.84 -26.50 -4.26
CA LEU A 421 -6.71 -25.33 -4.38
C LEU A 421 -7.86 -25.58 -5.37
N SER A 422 -7.59 -26.28 -6.47
CA SER A 422 -8.63 -26.62 -7.45
C SER A 422 -9.72 -27.50 -6.84
N VAL A 423 -9.34 -28.50 -6.02
CA VAL A 423 -10.29 -29.36 -5.32
C VAL A 423 -11.06 -28.58 -4.24
N ILE A 424 -10.36 -27.82 -3.40
CA ILE A 424 -10.99 -26.97 -2.36
C ILE A 424 -12.01 -26.01 -2.99
N SER A 425 -11.61 -25.31 -4.06
CA SER A 425 -12.48 -24.35 -4.73
C SER A 425 -13.71 -25.05 -5.32
N PHE A 426 -13.52 -26.17 -6.03
CA PHE A 426 -14.64 -26.92 -6.61
C PHE A 426 -15.61 -27.39 -5.54
N MET A 427 -15.12 -28.07 -4.49
CA MET A 427 -15.96 -28.59 -3.41
C MET A 427 -16.62 -27.43 -2.63
N GLY A 428 -15.89 -26.35 -2.34
CA GLY A 428 -16.40 -25.17 -1.68
C GLY A 428 -17.53 -24.50 -2.48
N PHE A 429 -17.39 -24.44 -3.80
CA PHE A 429 -18.45 -23.93 -4.67
C PHE A 429 -19.67 -24.83 -4.67
N VAL A 430 -19.49 -26.14 -4.87
CA VAL A 430 -20.58 -27.09 -4.89
C VAL A 430 -21.36 -27.04 -3.58
N SER A 431 -20.67 -27.08 -2.43
CA SER A 431 -21.30 -27.00 -1.11
C SER A 431 -22.00 -25.67 -0.90
N SER A 432 -21.40 -24.55 -1.33
CA SER A 432 -22.00 -23.21 -1.20
C SER A 432 -23.27 -23.04 -2.04
N VAL A 433 -23.29 -23.57 -3.27
CA VAL A 433 -24.50 -23.56 -4.11
C VAL A 433 -25.61 -24.42 -3.50
N LEU A 434 -25.25 -25.62 -3.03
CA LEU A 434 -26.22 -26.55 -2.39
C LEU A 434 -26.69 -26.01 -1.03
N ALA A 435 -25.87 -25.22 -0.33
CA ALA A 435 -26.24 -24.55 0.92
C ALA A 435 -27.36 -23.51 0.75
N ILE A 436 -27.63 -23.03 -0.49
CA ILE A 436 -28.77 -22.16 -0.77
C ILE A 436 -30.10 -22.93 -0.62
N ILE A 437 -30.08 -24.23 -0.88
CA ILE A 437 -31.26 -25.10 -0.83
C ILE A 437 -31.44 -25.60 0.61
N LYS A 438 -32.21 -24.87 1.42
CA LYS A 438 -32.37 -25.11 2.87
C LYS A 438 -32.57 -26.58 3.29
N PRO A 439 -33.41 -27.41 2.65
CA PRO A 439 -33.62 -28.80 3.10
C PRO A 439 -32.35 -29.67 3.07
N ILE A 440 -31.44 -29.45 2.12
CA ILE A 440 -30.24 -30.26 1.96
C ILE A 440 -28.97 -29.56 2.45
N ALA A 441 -29.05 -28.26 2.76
CA ALA A 441 -27.90 -27.39 3.08
C ALA A 441 -27.00 -27.97 4.20
N ASN A 442 -27.59 -28.43 5.30
CA ASN A 442 -26.82 -28.97 6.41
C ASN A 442 -26.13 -30.30 6.02
N PHE A 443 -26.84 -31.20 5.32
CA PHE A 443 -26.29 -32.47 4.90
C PHE A 443 -25.12 -32.32 3.90
N THR A 444 -25.30 -31.47 2.91
CA THR A 444 -24.27 -31.19 1.89
C THR A 444 -23.04 -30.52 2.49
N CYS A 445 -23.23 -29.47 3.31
CA CYS A 445 -22.11 -28.84 3.99
C CYS A 445 -21.40 -29.80 4.96
N MET A 446 -22.15 -30.66 5.68
CA MET A 446 -21.52 -31.66 6.55
C MET A 446 -20.53 -32.54 5.78
N ILE A 447 -20.88 -33.05 4.60
CA ILE A 447 -20.01 -33.91 3.81
C ILE A 447 -18.84 -33.14 3.17
N PHE A 448 -19.15 -32.07 2.45
CA PHE A 448 -18.14 -31.34 1.71
C PHE A 448 -17.19 -30.55 2.63
N ASP A 449 -17.69 -29.96 3.69
CA ASP A 449 -16.86 -29.20 4.62
C ASP A 449 -16.00 -30.10 5.50
N TYR A 450 -16.46 -31.32 5.80
CA TYR A 450 -15.60 -32.30 6.47
C TYR A 450 -14.32 -32.56 5.65
N ILE A 451 -14.46 -32.82 4.37
CA ILE A 451 -13.30 -33.02 3.47
C ILE A 451 -12.50 -31.72 3.31
N ASN A 452 -13.20 -30.59 3.06
CA ASN A 452 -12.55 -29.29 2.90
C ASN A 452 -11.77 -28.87 4.14
N ASN A 453 -12.22 -29.23 5.35
CA ASN A 453 -11.51 -28.91 6.57
C ASN A 453 -10.09 -29.48 6.59
N TYR A 454 -9.92 -30.73 6.17
CA TYR A 454 -8.58 -31.35 6.05
C TYR A 454 -7.76 -30.71 4.94
N LEU A 455 -8.35 -30.46 3.78
CA LEU A 455 -7.66 -29.87 2.64
C LEU A 455 -7.22 -28.42 2.96
N LEU A 456 -8.05 -27.64 3.61
CA LEU A 456 -7.72 -26.29 4.08
C LEU A 456 -6.63 -26.31 5.14
N THR A 457 -6.64 -27.28 6.04
CA THR A 457 -5.58 -27.46 7.05
C THR A 457 -4.24 -27.77 6.37
N ILE A 458 -4.23 -28.61 5.34
CA ILE A 458 -3.05 -28.89 4.52
C ILE A 458 -2.59 -27.62 3.80
N LEU A 459 -3.50 -26.81 3.25
CA LEU A 459 -3.19 -25.55 2.60
C LEU A 459 -2.51 -24.57 3.57
N VAL A 460 -3.04 -24.43 4.79
CA VAL A 460 -2.45 -23.62 5.86
C VAL A 460 -1.07 -24.15 6.25
N TRP A 461 -0.92 -25.47 6.36
CA TRP A 461 0.37 -26.10 6.66
C TRP A 461 1.42 -25.81 5.56
N ILE A 462 1.05 -25.94 4.28
CA ILE A 462 1.93 -25.59 3.15
C ILE A 462 2.32 -24.11 3.21
N SER A 463 1.35 -23.22 3.45
CA SER A 463 1.60 -21.79 3.57
C SER A 463 2.56 -21.49 4.71
N ASN A 464 2.36 -22.08 5.88
CA ASN A 464 3.24 -21.90 7.04
C ASN A 464 4.63 -22.50 6.77
N PHE A 465 4.73 -23.65 6.11
CA PHE A 465 6.00 -24.26 5.76
C PHE A 465 6.85 -23.32 4.91
N PHE A 466 6.32 -22.87 3.76
CA PHE A 466 7.06 -21.96 2.88
C PHE A 466 7.25 -20.56 3.48
N GLY A 467 6.29 -20.07 4.28
CA GLY A 467 6.33 -18.77 4.91
C GLY A 467 7.33 -18.65 6.07
N ASN A 468 7.75 -19.79 6.64
CA ASN A 468 8.74 -19.83 7.72
C ASN A 468 10.15 -20.28 7.27
N LEU A 469 10.33 -20.59 5.97
CA LEU A 469 11.65 -20.90 5.44
C LEU A 469 12.60 -19.69 5.55
N PRO A 470 13.90 -19.92 5.74
CA PRO A 470 14.89 -18.84 5.75
C PRO A 470 14.79 -18.00 4.47
N HIS A 471 14.84 -16.69 4.64
CA HIS A 471 14.75 -15.74 3.51
C HIS A 471 13.50 -15.87 2.64
N CYS A 472 12.37 -16.35 3.18
CA CYS A 472 11.10 -16.48 2.44
C CYS A 472 10.67 -15.17 1.78
N ILE A 473 10.95 -14.03 2.39
CA ILE A 473 10.76 -12.70 1.83
C ILE A 473 12.11 -12.01 1.62
N VAL A 474 12.34 -11.55 0.40
CA VAL A 474 13.40 -10.58 0.10
C VAL A 474 12.80 -9.19 0.05
N GLN A 475 13.28 -8.32 0.91
CA GLN A 475 12.98 -6.90 0.84
C GLN A 475 13.78 -6.26 -0.30
N SER A 476 13.13 -5.46 -1.11
CA SER A 476 13.72 -4.70 -2.20
C SER A 476 13.47 -3.22 -2.00
N SER A 477 14.40 -2.38 -2.41
CA SER A 477 14.11 -0.96 -2.55
C SER A 477 12.99 -0.73 -3.56
N HIS A 478 12.26 0.37 -3.39
CA HIS A 478 11.22 0.79 -4.32
C HIS A 478 11.81 1.05 -5.71
N PRO A 479 11.39 0.31 -6.76
CA PRO A 479 11.85 0.57 -8.11
C PRO A 479 11.21 1.84 -8.66
N GLU A 480 11.94 2.61 -9.43
CA GLU A 480 11.38 3.74 -10.15
C GLU A 480 10.52 3.26 -11.35
N ILE A 481 9.55 4.08 -11.77
CA ILE A 481 8.67 3.74 -12.90
C ILE A 481 9.47 3.42 -14.16
N PHE A 482 10.57 4.14 -14.39
CA PHE A 482 11.44 3.88 -15.52
C PHE A 482 12.09 2.48 -15.48
N GLN A 483 12.50 2.02 -14.32
CA GLN A 483 13.02 0.65 -14.12
C GLN A 483 11.95 -0.42 -14.39
N LEU A 484 10.69 -0.16 -13.97
CA LEU A 484 9.57 -1.03 -14.29
C LEU A 484 9.35 -1.16 -15.82
N VAL A 485 9.34 -0.03 -16.52
CA VAL A 485 9.18 -0.01 -17.98
C VAL A 485 10.30 -0.81 -18.67
N ILE A 486 11.57 -0.58 -18.28
CA ILE A 486 12.71 -1.33 -18.82
C ILE A 486 12.55 -2.82 -18.56
N TYR A 487 12.17 -3.21 -17.35
CA TYR A 487 11.97 -4.61 -17.01
C TYR A 487 10.92 -5.28 -17.91
N TYR A 488 9.76 -4.65 -18.10
CA TYR A 488 8.73 -5.22 -18.97
C TYR A 488 9.15 -5.27 -20.44
N LEU A 489 9.90 -4.29 -20.92
CA LEU A 489 10.49 -4.34 -22.26
C LEU A 489 11.47 -5.49 -22.41
N MET A 490 12.33 -5.75 -21.40
CA MET A 490 13.22 -6.91 -21.37
C MET A 490 12.43 -8.21 -21.36
N LEU A 491 11.37 -8.32 -20.57
CA LEU A 491 10.55 -9.54 -20.48
C LEU A 491 9.83 -9.84 -21.81
N ILE A 492 9.31 -8.83 -22.47
CA ILE A 492 8.73 -8.95 -23.83
C ILE A 492 9.81 -9.37 -24.82
N ALA A 493 10.99 -8.77 -24.78
CA ALA A 493 12.10 -9.13 -25.67
C ALA A 493 12.55 -10.58 -25.47
N VAL A 494 12.66 -11.04 -24.23
CA VAL A 494 12.95 -12.46 -23.92
C VAL A 494 11.87 -13.38 -24.48
N THR A 495 10.60 -13.02 -24.32
CA THR A 495 9.48 -13.81 -24.88
C THR A 495 9.58 -13.90 -26.42
N CYS A 496 9.93 -12.78 -27.08
CA CYS A 496 10.16 -12.78 -28.54
C CYS A 496 11.35 -13.64 -28.96
N LEU A 497 12.43 -13.70 -28.17
CA LEU A 497 13.59 -14.57 -28.46
C LEU A 497 13.22 -16.04 -28.34
N ILE A 498 12.46 -16.43 -27.29
CA ILE A 498 12.01 -17.79 -27.09
C ILE A 498 11.09 -18.23 -28.24
N ASN A 499 10.27 -17.32 -28.78
CA ASN A 499 9.38 -17.57 -29.92
C ASN A 499 10.12 -17.60 -31.29
N GLU A 500 11.45 -17.70 -31.31
CA GLU A 500 12.26 -17.77 -32.53
C GLU A 500 11.98 -16.64 -33.54
N SER A 501 11.89 -15.43 -33.03
CA SER A 501 11.65 -14.25 -33.84
C SER A 501 12.65 -14.13 -34.99
N LYS A 502 12.16 -13.85 -36.21
CA LYS A 502 13.00 -13.50 -37.41
C LYS A 502 13.92 -12.30 -37.14
N TYR A 503 13.66 -11.53 -36.07
CA TYR A 503 14.35 -10.32 -35.67
C TYR A 503 15.32 -10.52 -34.51
N LYS A 504 15.91 -11.71 -34.32
CA LYS A 504 16.81 -12.03 -33.19
C LYS A 504 17.86 -10.94 -32.95
N LYS A 505 18.53 -10.43 -33.99
CA LYS A 505 19.54 -9.38 -33.86
C LYS A 505 18.95 -8.09 -33.23
N THR A 506 17.80 -7.61 -33.75
CA THR A 506 17.15 -6.40 -33.25
C THR A 506 16.70 -6.59 -31.79
N VAL A 507 16.17 -7.77 -31.46
CA VAL A 507 15.71 -8.08 -30.08
C VAL A 507 16.90 -8.15 -29.11
N ILE A 508 18.03 -8.76 -29.52
CA ILE A 508 19.26 -8.80 -28.72
C ILE A 508 19.79 -7.37 -28.52
N THR A 509 19.78 -6.53 -29.55
CA THR A 509 20.20 -5.13 -29.43
C THR A 509 19.29 -4.37 -28.45
N LEU A 510 17.97 -4.55 -28.51
CA LEU A 510 17.03 -3.95 -27.58
C LEU A 510 17.25 -4.43 -26.13
N LEU A 511 17.53 -5.72 -25.95
CA LEU A 511 17.89 -6.27 -24.63
C LEU A 511 19.18 -5.65 -24.10
N SER A 512 20.21 -5.55 -24.92
CA SER A 512 21.49 -4.97 -24.53
C SER A 512 21.34 -3.50 -24.16
N VAL A 513 20.62 -2.72 -24.96
CA VAL A 513 20.32 -1.31 -24.67
C VAL A 513 19.51 -1.18 -23.38
N SER A 514 18.48 -2.02 -23.19
CA SER A 514 17.65 -2.01 -21.96
C SER A 514 18.49 -2.36 -20.74
N LEU A 515 19.40 -3.31 -20.84
CA LEU A 515 20.31 -3.69 -19.74
C LEU A 515 21.26 -2.54 -19.39
N VAL A 516 21.85 -1.89 -20.38
CA VAL A 516 22.72 -0.72 -20.16
C VAL A 516 21.93 0.41 -19.50
N LEU A 517 20.74 0.72 -20.00
CA LEU A 517 19.86 1.72 -19.40
C LEU A 517 19.47 1.35 -17.95
N PHE A 518 19.20 0.07 -17.69
CA PHE A 518 18.94 -0.38 -16.32
C PHE A 518 20.13 -0.15 -15.39
N CYS A 519 21.34 -0.48 -15.86
CA CYS A 519 22.56 -0.25 -15.08
C CYS A 519 22.80 1.24 -14.80
N THR A 520 22.46 2.16 -15.74
CA THR A 520 22.60 3.61 -15.51
C THR A 520 21.62 4.14 -14.45
N THR A 521 20.53 3.43 -14.19
CA THR A 521 19.57 3.81 -13.13
C THR A 521 20.06 3.45 -11.72
N LEU A 522 21.12 2.66 -11.61
CA LEU A 522 21.77 2.34 -10.33
C LEU A 522 22.64 3.53 -9.92
N ALA A 523 21.99 4.56 -9.35
CA ALA A 523 22.69 5.77 -8.93
C ALA A 523 23.71 5.46 -7.83
N PRO A 524 24.89 6.12 -7.85
CA PRO A 524 25.85 6.02 -6.76
C PRO A 524 25.22 6.55 -5.47
N VAL A 525 25.43 5.83 -4.39
CA VAL A 525 24.90 6.20 -3.07
C VAL A 525 25.64 7.45 -2.59
N SER A 526 24.89 8.52 -2.26
CA SER A 526 25.47 9.74 -1.70
C SER A 526 26.25 9.46 -0.43
N LYS A 527 27.46 10.03 -0.33
CA LYS A 527 28.34 9.99 0.85
C LYS A 527 28.06 11.12 1.83
N ASP A 528 27.00 11.90 1.64
CA ASP A 528 26.64 12.97 2.56
C ASP A 528 26.07 12.41 3.87
N LEU A 529 26.30 13.17 4.95
CA LEU A 529 25.55 13.02 6.17
C LEU A 529 24.10 13.48 5.88
N GLU A 530 23.12 12.65 6.14
CA GLU A 530 21.71 13.02 6.01
C GLU A 530 21.00 12.86 7.36
N VAL A 531 20.22 13.86 7.74
CA VAL A 531 19.34 13.82 8.91
C VAL A 531 17.92 14.08 8.45
N ILE A 532 17.01 13.16 8.77
CA ILE A 532 15.59 13.26 8.45
C ILE A 532 14.81 13.42 9.75
N ALA A 533 14.15 14.56 9.90
CA ALA A 533 13.11 14.75 10.89
C ALA A 533 11.77 14.28 10.29
N PHE A 534 11.24 13.19 10.78
CA PHE A 534 9.93 12.73 10.33
C PHE A 534 8.82 13.60 10.91
N ASP A 535 7.79 13.86 10.11
CA ASP A 535 6.55 14.41 10.65
C ASP A 535 5.78 13.30 11.37
N VAL A 536 5.96 13.26 12.65
CA VAL A 536 5.28 12.36 13.58
C VAL A 536 4.29 13.12 14.46
N GLN A 537 3.83 14.28 13.99
CA GLN A 537 2.99 15.21 14.73
C GLN A 537 3.69 15.67 16.01
N ASN A 538 2.94 15.75 17.14
CA ASN A 538 3.54 16.12 18.43
C ASN A 538 4.26 14.91 19.04
N ALA A 539 5.41 14.57 18.47
CA ALA A 539 6.30 13.47 18.84
C ALA A 539 7.66 13.66 18.17
N ASP A 540 8.68 12.89 18.55
CA ASP A 540 10.03 12.97 17.97
C ASP A 540 10.42 11.66 17.27
N SER A 541 11.00 11.81 16.08
CA SER A 541 11.74 10.75 15.41
C SER A 541 12.67 11.31 14.35
N PHE A 542 13.95 11.00 14.49
CA PHE A 542 15.00 11.44 13.56
C PHE A 542 15.76 10.22 13.04
N LEU A 543 15.97 10.15 11.74
CA LEU A 543 16.84 9.17 11.11
C LEU A 543 18.13 9.86 10.64
N ILE A 544 19.25 9.35 11.09
CA ILE A 544 20.60 9.82 10.72
C ILE A 544 21.23 8.78 9.81
N LYS A 545 21.67 9.17 8.62
CA LYS A 545 22.46 8.37 7.70
C LYS A 545 23.85 8.96 7.65
N THR A 546 24.86 8.21 8.10
CA THR A 546 26.26 8.66 8.09
C THR A 546 26.88 8.52 6.70
N PRO A 547 28.01 9.21 6.43
CA PRO A 547 28.78 9.06 5.18
C PRO A 547 29.15 7.61 4.85
N GLN A 548 29.37 6.75 5.85
CA GLN A 548 29.64 5.33 5.70
C GLN A 548 28.37 4.45 5.63
N GLN A 549 27.21 5.06 5.33
CA GLN A 549 25.94 4.34 5.19
C GLN A 549 25.50 3.59 6.45
N LYS A 550 25.81 4.12 7.64
CA LYS A 550 25.28 3.63 8.92
C LYS A 550 24.07 4.45 9.30
N TYR A 551 23.05 3.77 9.83
CA TYR A 551 21.78 4.39 10.15
C TYR A 551 21.54 4.38 11.65
N PHE A 552 21.09 5.52 12.18
CA PHE A 552 20.72 5.68 13.58
C PHE A 552 19.35 6.32 13.69
N PHE A 553 18.56 5.91 14.67
CA PHE A 553 17.39 6.65 15.10
C PHE A 553 17.68 7.41 16.39
N ILE A 554 17.15 8.61 16.48
CA ILE A 554 16.93 9.32 17.74
C ILE A 554 15.43 9.42 17.90
N ASP A 555 14.90 8.71 18.87
CA ASP A 555 13.48 8.50 19.12
C ASP A 555 12.69 7.86 17.98
N THR A 556 11.49 7.39 18.24
CA THR A 556 10.73 6.51 17.34
C THR A 556 9.24 6.86 17.27
N GLY A 557 8.86 8.03 17.76
CA GLY A 557 7.49 8.50 17.75
C GLY A 557 6.54 7.70 18.63
N LYS A 558 5.26 7.97 18.47
CA LYS A 558 4.16 7.47 19.29
C LYS A 558 3.72 6.05 18.95
N ALA A 559 3.25 5.34 19.98
CA ALA A 559 2.35 4.19 19.82
C ALA A 559 0.95 4.52 20.38
N PRO A 560 -0.12 3.96 19.80
CA PRO A 560 -1.46 4.13 20.35
C PRO A 560 -1.61 3.41 21.69
N TYR A 561 -2.32 4.01 22.63
CA TYR A 561 -2.54 3.44 23.97
C TYR A 561 -3.45 2.21 23.99
N ARG A 562 -4.34 2.04 23.01
CA ARG A 562 -5.30 0.94 22.96
C ARG A 562 -5.08 0.04 21.76
N SER A 563 -5.63 0.36 20.64
CA SER A 563 -5.51 -0.42 19.40
C SER A 563 -5.03 0.45 18.25
N GLY A 564 -4.24 -0.12 17.32
CA GLY A 564 -3.71 0.56 16.15
C GLY A 564 -2.22 0.29 15.95
N SER A 565 -1.66 0.85 14.89
CA SER A 565 -0.25 0.76 14.57
C SER A 565 0.51 1.96 15.10
N SER A 566 1.74 1.74 15.60
CA SER A 566 2.64 2.83 15.98
C SER A 566 3.04 3.68 14.77
N GLN A 567 3.51 4.91 15.02
CA GLN A 567 4.08 5.76 13.98
C GLN A 567 5.32 5.12 13.35
N ALA A 568 6.12 4.39 14.14
CA ALA A 568 7.23 3.61 13.61
C ALA A 568 6.78 2.61 12.54
N LYS A 569 5.67 1.88 12.76
CA LYS A 569 5.13 0.92 11.80
C LYS A 569 4.56 1.58 10.55
N ILE A 570 3.95 2.74 10.69
CA ILE A 570 3.26 3.45 9.60
C ILE A 570 4.23 4.28 8.76
N ILE A 571 5.30 4.83 9.35
CA ILE A 571 6.20 5.78 8.72
C ILE A 571 7.62 5.18 8.57
N MET A 572 8.31 4.93 9.70
CA MET A 572 9.75 4.60 9.70
C MET A 572 10.05 3.27 9.03
N LEU A 573 9.32 2.21 9.41
CA LEU A 573 9.52 0.88 8.80
C LEU A 573 9.17 0.86 7.31
N LYS A 574 8.19 1.66 6.88
CA LYS A 574 7.89 1.81 5.46
C LYS A 574 9.01 2.55 4.73
N TYR A 575 9.55 3.61 5.33
CA TYR A 575 10.69 4.32 4.77
C TYR A 575 11.93 3.41 4.65
N LEU A 576 12.24 2.65 5.70
CA LEU A 576 13.37 1.71 5.69
C LEU A 576 13.21 0.66 4.60
N LYS A 577 12.03 0.06 4.49
CA LYS A 577 11.72 -0.92 3.43
C LYS A 577 11.86 -0.32 2.02
N ASP A 578 11.31 0.86 1.82
CA ASP A 578 11.33 1.58 0.55
C ASP A 578 12.76 1.89 0.08
N ARG A 579 13.66 2.17 1.03
CA ARG A 579 15.08 2.42 0.77
C ARG A 579 15.96 1.16 0.84
N GLY A 580 15.41 0.00 1.15
CA GLY A 580 16.15 -1.24 1.29
C GLY A 580 17.09 -1.27 2.51
N ILE A 581 16.81 -0.45 3.53
CA ILE A 581 17.62 -0.34 4.74
C ILE A 581 17.21 -1.44 5.72
N LYS A 582 18.11 -2.40 5.99
CA LYS A 582 17.83 -3.56 6.85
C LYS A 582 18.61 -3.55 8.18
N ASN A 583 19.66 -2.74 8.25
CA ASN A 583 20.57 -2.74 9.40
C ASN A 583 20.61 -1.35 10.00
N ILE A 584 20.16 -1.24 11.23
CA ILE A 584 20.23 -0.02 12.04
C ILE A 584 21.39 -0.16 13.02
N LYS A 585 22.33 0.77 12.97
CA LYS A 585 23.52 0.75 13.83
C LYS A 585 23.17 1.05 15.28
N GLY A 586 22.22 1.93 15.52
CA GLY A 586 21.74 2.25 16.85
C GLY A 586 20.38 2.93 16.86
N VAL A 587 19.63 2.68 17.92
CA VAL A 587 18.43 3.44 18.27
C VAL A 587 18.68 4.10 19.62
N ILE A 588 18.59 5.41 19.68
CA ILE A 588 18.78 6.21 20.89
C ILE A 588 17.39 6.60 21.39
N VAL A 589 16.99 6.06 22.53
CA VAL A 589 15.76 6.43 23.23
C VAL A 589 16.13 7.50 24.25
N THR A 590 15.70 8.73 24.00
CA THR A 590 16.11 9.88 24.82
C THR A 590 15.48 9.86 26.21
N HIS A 591 14.22 9.42 26.30
CA HIS A 591 13.49 9.12 27.53
C HIS A 591 12.29 8.22 27.22
N PHE A 592 11.56 7.77 28.26
CA PHE A 592 10.54 6.73 28.07
C PHE A 592 9.11 7.22 27.84
N ASP A 593 8.92 8.49 27.54
CA ASP A 593 7.59 8.99 27.20
C ASP A 593 7.14 8.42 25.85
N ASN A 594 5.84 8.21 25.72
CA ASN A 594 5.27 7.48 24.58
C ASN A 594 5.52 8.17 23.24
N ASP A 595 5.60 9.50 23.21
CA ASP A 595 5.85 10.29 22.01
C ASP A 595 7.30 10.28 21.53
N HIS A 596 8.20 9.72 22.31
CA HIS A 596 9.61 9.49 21.96
C HIS A 596 9.92 8.01 21.75
N SER A 597 9.45 7.17 22.64
CA SER A 597 9.84 5.76 22.70
C SER A 597 8.78 4.76 22.27
N GLY A 598 7.55 5.23 21.94
CA GLY A 598 6.40 4.39 21.65
C GLY A 598 6.59 3.41 20.50
N GLY A 599 7.32 3.80 19.46
CA GLY A 599 7.60 2.96 18.29
C GLY A 599 8.80 2.01 18.43
N THR A 600 9.57 2.10 19.51
CA THR A 600 10.84 1.35 19.67
C THR A 600 10.67 -0.16 19.54
N CYS A 601 9.64 -0.73 20.16
CA CYS A 601 9.35 -2.16 20.07
C CYS A 601 9.12 -2.62 18.62
N ASP A 602 8.46 -1.82 17.82
CA ASP A 602 8.21 -2.15 16.40
C ASP A 602 9.51 -2.10 15.58
N ILE A 603 10.37 -1.11 15.82
CA ILE A 603 11.68 -1.02 15.14
C ILE A 603 12.56 -2.23 15.45
N ILE A 604 12.76 -2.57 16.74
CA ILE A 604 13.66 -3.65 17.15
C ILE A 604 13.14 -5.05 16.80
N LYS A 605 11.82 -5.22 16.64
CA LYS A 605 11.21 -6.49 16.20
C LYS A 605 11.32 -6.70 14.68
N ASN A 606 11.30 -5.63 13.90
CA ASN A 606 11.21 -5.74 12.45
C ASN A 606 12.55 -5.51 11.73
N GLU A 607 13.51 -4.83 12.38
CA GLU A 607 14.82 -4.51 11.80
C GLU A 607 15.97 -4.99 12.68
N LYS A 608 17.12 -5.27 12.07
CA LYS A 608 18.34 -5.61 12.80
C LYS A 608 18.94 -4.34 13.43
N VAL A 609 18.72 -4.15 14.73
CA VAL A 609 19.29 -3.05 15.50
C VAL A 609 20.54 -3.56 16.24
N ALA A 610 21.73 -3.02 15.90
CA ALA A 610 22.97 -3.49 16.51
C ALA A 610 23.08 -3.12 18.00
N THR A 611 22.59 -1.95 18.39
CA THR A 611 22.59 -1.50 19.79
C THR A 611 21.40 -0.59 20.06
N LEU A 612 20.68 -0.87 21.13
CA LEU A 612 19.64 0.00 21.69
C LEU A 612 20.25 0.81 22.83
N TYR A 613 20.30 2.14 22.68
CA TYR A 613 20.80 3.06 23.71
C TYR A 613 19.62 3.59 24.51
N LEU A 614 19.59 3.33 25.81
CA LEU A 614 18.53 3.76 26.70
C LEU A 614 19.05 4.78 27.72
N ASN A 615 18.20 5.73 28.07
CA ASN A 615 18.51 6.78 29.03
C ASN A 615 18.80 6.18 30.41
N ASN A 616 17.96 5.30 30.93
CA ASN A 616 18.12 4.68 32.26
C ASN A 616 17.64 3.23 32.28
N ALA A 617 17.89 2.55 33.40
CA ALA A 617 17.55 1.15 33.62
C ALA A 617 16.15 0.97 34.26
N ASN A 618 15.48 2.06 34.66
CA ASN A 618 14.26 1.98 35.47
C ASN A 618 13.02 1.94 34.56
N PRO A 619 12.23 0.84 34.56
CA PRO A 619 11.04 0.69 33.73
C PRO A 619 9.78 1.28 34.37
N GLU A 620 9.79 2.56 34.77
CA GLU A 620 8.66 3.21 35.45
C GLU A 620 7.42 3.28 34.56
N THR A 621 7.59 3.62 33.28
CA THR A 621 6.47 3.75 32.34
C THR A 621 6.09 2.40 31.71
N GLN A 622 4.83 2.28 31.25
CA GLN A 622 4.41 1.09 30.50
C GLN A 622 5.23 0.89 29.22
N THR A 623 5.60 1.98 28.56
CA THR A 623 6.43 1.96 27.34
C THR A 623 7.82 1.38 27.66
N ALA A 624 8.45 1.83 28.77
CA ALA A 624 9.72 1.26 29.23
C ALA A 624 9.61 -0.25 29.50
N ARG A 625 8.60 -0.67 30.25
CA ARG A 625 8.36 -2.10 30.53
C ARG A 625 8.23 -2.93 29.25
N ASN A 626 7.51 -2.43 28.26
CA ASN A 626 7.35 -3.09 26.96
C ASN A 626 8.69 -3.19 26.20
N ILE A 627 9.50 -2.12 26.21
CA ILE A 627 10.83 -2.10 25.57
C ILE A 627 11.76 -3.13 26.21
N PHE A 628 11.86 -3.16 27.53
CA PHE A 628 12.70 -4.14 28.22
C PHE A 628 12.22 -5.58 28.00
N LYS A 629 10.90 -5.83 28.08
CA LYS A 629 10.32 -7.13 27.77
C LYS A 629 10.65 -7.58 26.36
N THR A 630 10.37 -6.75 25.38
CA THR A 630 10.66 -7.05 23.95
C THR A 630 12.14 -7.27 23.73
N SER A 631 13.00 -6.42 24.28
CA SER A 631 14.44 -6.54 24.13
C SER A 631 14.97 -7.86 24.69
N LYS A 632 14.42 -8.33 25.81
CA LYS A 632 14.75 -9.63 26.40
C LYS A 632 14.29 -10.78 25.49
N GLU A 633 13.08 -10.71 24.96
CA GLU A 633 12.51 -11.73 24.05
C GLU A 633 13.36 -11.96 22.78
N ILE A 634 13.89 -10.88 22.20
CA ILE A 634 14.67 -10.93 20.96
C ILE A 634 16.20 -10.87 21.17
N HIS A 635 16.66 -10.94 22.42
CA HIS A 635 18.09 -10.82 22.80
C HIS A 635 18.74 -9.52 22.28
N GLN A 636 18.02 -8.38 22.32
CA GLN A 636 18.52 -7.09 21.87
C GLN A 636 19.63 -6.57 22.78
N LYS A 637 20.78 -6.19 22.18
CA LYS A 637 21.86 -5.55 22.93
C LYS A 637 21.46 -4.15 23.40
N ILE A 638 21.45 -3.94 24.71
CA ILE A 638 21.16 -2.65 25.34
C ILE A 638 22.47 -2.03 25.87
N LYS A 639 22.61 -0.72 25.73
CA LYS A 639 23.59 0.11 26.40
C LYS A 639 22.92 1.29 27.05
N PHE A 640 23.30 1.61 28.30
CA PHE A 640 22.81 2.82 28.97
C PHE A 640 23.66 4.02 28.60
N VAL A 641 23.00 5.13 28.29
CA VAL A 641 23.68 6.39 27.95
C VAL A 641 24.40 6.93 29.20
N LYS A 642 25.62 7.40 28.99
CA LYS A 642 26.41 8.10 30.00
C LYS A 642 26.55 9.58 29.65
N ASN A 643 26.82 10.42 30.63
CA ASN A 643 27.13 11.81 30.39
C ASN A 643 28.49 11.97 29.69
N ASP A 644 28.53 12.90 28.72
CA ASP A 644 29.74 13.26 27.96
C ASP A 644 30.43 12.06 27.30
N ASN A 645 29.66 11.22 26.62
CA ASN A 645 30.15 9.98 26.06
C ASN A 645 29.96 9.88 24.54
N ILE A 646 31.02 9.51 23.83
CA ILE A 646 30.96 9.22 22.40
C ILE A 646 30.35 7.82 22.20
N ILE A 647 29.17 7.76 21.64
CA ILE A 647 28.48 6.49 21.35
C ILE A 647 28.82 5.94 19.96
N TYR A 648 29.24 6.82 19.05
CA TYR A 648 29.68 6.43 17.71
C TYR A 648 30.73 7.38 17.13
N LYS A 649 31.67 6.84 16.38
CA LYS A 649 32.74 7.58 15.71
C LYS A 649 33.08 6.93 14.37
N GLU A 650 33.26 7.75 13.33
CA GLU A 650 33.83 7.41 12.03
C GLU A 650 34.71 8.57 11.54
N PRO A 651 35.46 8.47 10.41
CA PRO A 651 36.26 9.58 9.92
C PRO A 651 35.46 10.87 9.78
N ASN A 652 35.93 11.92 10.48
CA ASN A 652 35.32 13.25 10.52
C ASN A 652 33.89 13.33 11.07
N LEU A 653 33.33 12.24 11.64
CA LEU A 653 32.01 12.25 12.27
C LEU A 653 32.09 11.67 13.67
N THR A 654 31.46 12.37 14.61
CA THR A 654 31.24 11.88 15.97
C THR A 654 29.80 12.09 16.41
N MET A 655 29.30 11.15 17.20
CA MET A 655 28.00 11.25 17.87
C MET A 655 28.23 11.11 19.37
N LYS A 656 27.97 12.20 20.10
CA LYS A 656 28.21 12.33 21.53
C LYS A 656 26.90 12.52 22.26
N THR A 657 26.77 11.89 23.41
CA THR A 657 25.56 11.98 24.24
C THR A 657 25.85 12.63 25.57
N PHE A 658 24.89 13.42 26.03
CA PHE A 658 24.92 14.06 27.36
C PHE A 658 23.70 13.59 28.14
N LYS A 659 23.93 13.20 29.38
CA LYS A 659 22.87 12.81 30.30
C LYS A 659 23.08 13.52 31.62
N VAL A 660 22.07 14.31 32.02
CA VAL A 660 22.08 15.02 33.29
C VAL A 660 20.84 14.63 34.07
N ASN A 661 21.02 14.18 35.29
CA ASN A 661 19.90 13.89 36.16
C ASN A 661 19.38 15.20 36.79
N ILE A 662 18.15 15.53 36.52
CA ILE A 662 17.46 16.73 37.05
C ILE A 662 16.27 16.25 37.83
N GLY A 663 16.12 16.69 39.08
CA GLY A 663 14.95 16.42 39.91
C GLY A 663 13.84 17.41 39.66
N GLY A 664 12.62 17.12 40.14
CA GLY A 664 11.48 18.02 40.08
C GLY A 664 10.27 17.43 39.30
N LYS A 665 9.24 18.24 39.09
CA LYS A 665 7.98 17.80 38.45
C LYS A 665 8.17 17.30 37.01
N ASP A 666 9.11 17.88 36.24
CA ASP A 666 9.41 17.51 34.86
C ASP A 666 10.73 16.76 34.75
N ALA A 667 11.07 15.96 35.75
CA ALA A 667 12.36 15.26 35.83
C ALA A 667 12.63 14.34 34.61
N SER A 668 11.61 13.71 34.03
CA SER A 668 11.73 12.88 32.83
C SER A 668 12.21 13.69 31.63
N ASN A 669 11.53 14.77 31.31
CA ASN A 669 11.83 15.64 30.17
C ASN A 669 13.16 16.36 30.37
N ALA A 670 13.37 16.98 31.52
CA ALA A 670 14.61 17.68 31.81
C ALA A 670 15.85 16.77 31.84
N SER A 671 15.67 15.49 32.16
CA SER A 671 16.74 14.47 32.16
C SER A 671 16.84 13.69 30.85
N SER A 672 16.17 14.12 29.79
CA SER A 672 16.27 13.51 28.44
C SER A 672 17.72 13.49 27.97
N THR A 673 18.10 12.46 27.23
CA THR A 673 19.41 12.36 26.60
C THR A 673 19.54 13.39 25.50
N VAL A 674 20.49 14.30 25.63
CA VAL A 674 20.88 15.26 24.58
C VAL A 674 21.95 14.61 23.71
N THR A 675 21.86 14.80 22.38
CA THR A 675 22.82 14.23 21.42
C THR A 675 23.42 15.31 20.56
N LEU A 676 24.75 15.39 20.49
CA LEU A 676 25.49 16.22 19.55
C LEU A 676 26.04 15.35 18.42
N LEU A 677 25.69 15.70 17.19
CA LEU A 677 26.18 15.12 15.96
C LEU A 677 27.12 16.11 15.29
N SER A 678 28.41 15.75 15.20
CA SER A 678 29.43 16.59 14.57
C SER A 678 30.01 15.93 13.34
N TYR A 679 30.04 16.64 12.22
CA TYR A 679 30.61 16.16 10.96
C TYR A 679 31.43 17.27 10.28
N LYS A 680 32.77 17.19 10.33
CA LYS A 680 33.69 18.24 9.88
C LYS A 680 33.37 19.58 10.56
N ASN A 681 32.86 20.56 9.76
CA ASN A 681 32.49 21.92 10.24
C ASN A 681 31.00 22.03 10.57
N PHE A 682 30.23 20.96 10.46
CA PHE A 682 28.78 20.95 10.70
C PHE A 682 28.47 20.28 12.04
N ASP A 683 27.73 21.00 12.89
CA ASP A 683 27.24 20.50 14.18
C ASP A 683 25.72 20.58 14.25
N MET A 684 25.08 19.53 14.74
CA MET A 684 23.64 19.48 15.03
C MET A 684 23.40 18.98 16.46
N LEU A 685 22.66 19.76 17.23
CA LEU A 685 22.31 19.47 18.63
C LEU A 685 20.85 19.03 18.74
N PHE A 686 20.62 17.83 19.26
CA PHE A 686 19.29 17.29 19.51
C PHE A 686 19.01 17.40 21.02
N MET A 687 18.10 18.31 21.41
CA MET A 687 17.74 18.53 22.81
C MET A 687 16.74 17.52 23.36
N ALA A 688 16.13 16.69 22.52
CA ALA A 688 14.99 15.86 22.93
C ALA A 688 13.90 16.73 23.60
N ASP A 689 13.51 16.42 24.83
CA ASP A 689 12.60 17.27 25.63
C ASP A 689 13.30 18.11 26.68
N ALA A 690 14.65 18.03 26.70
CA ALA A 690 15.47 18.86 27.58
C ALA A 690 15.38 20.36 27.20
N GLY A 691 15.40 21.21 28.21
CA GLY A 691 15.33 22.65 28.08
C GLY A 691 16.57 23.37 28.59
N VAL A 692 16.40 24.68 28.92
CA VAL A 692 17.46 25.60 29.34
C VAL A 692 18.22 25.08 30.56
N VAL A 693 17.57 24.42 31.52
CA VAL A 693 18.21 23.91 32.73
C VAL A 693 19.26 22.87 32.39
N THR A 694 18.92 21.92 31.51
CA THR A 694 19.84 20.88 31.03
C THR A 694 20.97 21.49 30.22
N PHE A 695 20.63 22.40 29.28
CA PHE A 695 21.61 23.12 28.48
C PHE A 695 22.67 23.79 29.36
N ASN A 696 22.27 24.55 30.40
CA ASN A 696 23.20 25.25 31.30
C ASN A 696 24.18 24.29 32.02
N ARG A 697 23.82 23.06 32.22
CA ARG A 697 24.71 22.04 32.84
C ARG A 697 25.70 21.40 31.87
N ILE A 698 25.37 21.36 30.57
CA ILE A 698 26.22 20.71 29.56
C ILE A 698 26.95 21.70 28.64
N LYS A 699 26.61 22.98 28.66
CA LYS A 699 27.10 24.03 27.74
C LYS A 699 28.63 24.06 27.60
N HIS A 700 29.35 23.83 28.67
CA HIS A 700 30.84 23.85 28.67
C HIS A 700 31.45 22.73 27.83
N ASN A 701 30.66 21.66 27.52
CA ASN A 701 31.09 20.52 26.72
C ASN A 701 30.51 20.57 25.29
N LEU A 702 29.84 21.67 24.94
CA LEU A 702 29.25 21.94 23.63
C LEU A 702 30.10 22.96 22.84
N PRO A 703 30.16 22.85 21.51
CA PRO A 703 30.75 23.89 20.66
C PRO A 703 29.95 25.18 20.75
N HIS A 704 30.63 26.31 20.54
CA HIS A 704 29.96 27.63 20.48
C HIS A 704 29.14 27.81 19.20
N ASN A 705 29.47 27.17 18.12
CA ASN A 705 28.73 27.27 16.87
C ASN A 705 28.05 25.92 16.63
N VAL A 706 26.74 25.92 16.59
CA VAL A 706 25.91 24.72 16.24
C VAL A 706 24.96 25.11 15.14
N GLU A 707 25.19 24.64 13.92
CA GLU A 707 24.46 25.06 12.72
C GLU A 707 22.97 24.77 12.87
N VAL A 708 22.63 23.63 13.46
CA VAL A 708 21.24 23.18 13.57
C VAL A 708 20.90 22.78 15.02
N LEU A 709 19.86 23.39 15.55
CA LEU A 709 19.29 23.05 16.85
C LEU A 709 17.94 22.33 16.67
N LYS A 710 17.82 21.06 17.12
CA LYS A 710 16.50 20.49 17.40
C LYS A 710 16.01 21.04 18.71
N VAL A 711 14.94 21.83 18.65
CA VAL A 711 14.36 22.52 19.79
C VAL A 711 13.73 21.52 20.75
N GLY A 712 13.96 21.71 22.05
CA GLY A 712 13.44 20.85 23.11
C GLY A 712 11.91 20.84 23.18
N HIS A 713 11.33 19.71 23.66
CA HIS A 713 9.94 19.52 24.05
C HIS A 713 8.93 20.14 23.07
N HIS A 714 9.08 19.83 21.78
CA HIS A 714 8.25 20.28 20.68
C HIS A 714 8.05 21.81 20.59
N GLY A 715 9.02 22.57 21.12
CA GLY A 715 8.92 24.04 21.24
C GLY A 715 8.03 24.51 22.38
N GLY A 716 7.90 23.74 23.45
CA GLY A 716 7.20 24.14 24.68
C GLY A 716 7.76 25.38 25.33
N PRO A 717 7.16 25.86 26.42
CA PRO A 717 7.66 27.03 27.15
C PRO A 717 8.98 26.72 27.88
N ASN A 718 9.88 27.71 28.00
CA ASN A 718 11.15 27.62 28.72
C ASN A 718 12.17 26.58 28.21
N VAL A 719 12.03 26.13 26.99
CA VAL A 719 12.96 25.15 26.38
C VAL A 719 14.13 25.81 25.67
N VAL A 720 14.03 27.07 25.34
CA VAL A 720 15.10 27.93 24.83
C VAL A 720 15.17 29.23 25.57
N SER A 721 16.35 29.83 25.62
CA SER A 721 16.57 31.18 26.12
C SER A 721 17.46 31.96 25.16
N LYS A 722 17.43 33.29 25.24
CA LYS A 722 18.31 34.13 24.42
C LYS A 722 19.77 33.81 24.66
N SER A 723 20.18 33.58 25.92
CA SER A 723 21.54 33.20 26.27
C SER A 723 21.96 31.84 25.64
N MET A 724 21.02 30.90 25.49
CA MET A 724 21.28 29.63 24.81
C MET A 724 21.47 29.82 23.31
N THR A 725 20.60 30.59 22.65
CA THR A 725 20.70 30.86 21.20
C THR A 725 21.96 31.68 20.88
N ASP A 726 22.29 32.65 21.71
CA ASP A 726 23.51 33.49 21.56
C ASP A 726 24.77 32.64 21.74
N TYR A 727 24.78 31.68 22.67
CA TYR A 727 25.91 30.75 22.89
C TYR A 727 26.10 29.82 21.70
N LEU A 728 25.01 29.22 21.21
CA LEU A 728 25.06 28.26 20.13
C LEU A 728 25.22 28.90 18.74
N ASP A 729 24.99 30.18 18.57
CA ASP A 729 24.97 30.90 17.29
C ASP A 729 24.25 30.14 16.16
N THR A 730 23.13 29.53 16.52
CA THR A 730 22.37 28.61 15.65
C THR A 730 21.76 29.34 14.48
N LYS A 731 21.85 28.78 13.28
CA LYS A 731 21.22 29.33 12.04
C LYS A 731 19.88 28.68 11.74
N VAL A 732 19.70 27.46 12.13
CA VAL A 732 18.51 26.66 11.83
C VAL A 732 17.94 26.01 13.09
N SER A 733 16.64 26.18 13.31
CA SER A 733 15.92 25.57 14.43
C SER A 733 14.87 24.58 13.90
N VAL A 734 14.98 23.30 14.24
CA VAL A 734 14.02 22.27 13.86
C VAL A 734 13.05 22.07 15.02
N VAL A 735 11.75 22.22 14.77
CA VAL A 735 10.67 22.02 15.74
C VAL A 735 9.80 20.86 15.24
N SER A 736 9.91 19.71 15.89
CA SER A 736 9.06 18.55 15.63
C SER A 736 7.75 18.73 16.40
N THR A 737 6.68 19.04 15.72
CA THR A 737 5.38 19.37 16.30
C THR A 737 4.24 19.03 15.37
N GLY A 738 3.02 19.02 15.88
CA GLY A 738 1.80 18.80 15.13
C GLY A 738 0.58 19.35 15.87
N ILE A 739 -0.62 18.96 15.46
CA ILE A 739 -1.85 19.36 16.13
C ILE A 739 -1.81 18.84 17.57
N ASN A 740 -1.84 19.74 18.55
CA ASN A 740 -1.79 19.43 19.96
C ASN A 740 -2.62 20.38 20.80
N TYR A 741 -2.95 19.96 22.03
CA TYR A 741 -3.70 20.77 23.02
C TYR A 741 -2.80 21.48 24.03
N PHE A 742 -1.48 21.29 23.94
CA PHE A 742 -0.49 21.86 24.86
C PHE A 742 -0.07 23.27 24.49
N GLY A 743 -0.46 23.76 23.30
CA GLY A 743 -0.04 25.04 22.76
C GLY A 743 1.40 25.05 22.26
N HIS A 744 1.92 23.91 21.85
CA HIS A 744 3.26 23.77 21.25
C HIS A 744 3.20 23.93 19.71
N PRO A 745 4.15 24.67 19.08
CA PRO A 745 5.21 25.44 19.73
C PRO A 745 4.68 26.72 20.41
N ASN A 746 5.23 27.05 21.58
CA ASN A 746 4.87 28.22 22.35
C ASN A 746 5.33 29.50 21.62
N LYS A 747 4.51 30.56 21.66
CA LYS A 747 4.82 31.82 21.00
C LYS A 747 6.14 32.43 21.51
N GLY A 748 6.38 32.46 22.84
CA GLY A 748 7.62 32.96 23.42
C GLY A 748 8.85 32.18 22.94
N THR A 749 8.74 30.86 22.77
CA THR A 749 9.81 30.06 22.18
C THR A 749 10.10 30.46 20.74
N LEU A 750 9.05 30.67 19.92
CA LEU A 750 9.20 31.12 18.53
C LEU A 750 9.78 32.54 18.44
N ASP A 751 9.39 33.45 19.35
CA ASP A 751 9.92 34.79 19.40
C ASP A 751 11.43 34.81 19.71
N ILE A 752 11.92 33.94 20.60
CA ILE A 752 13.35 33.78 20.87
C ILE A 752 14.10 33.25 19.62
N LEU A 753 13.50 32.32 18.89
CA LEU A 753 14.09 31.70 17.71
C LEU A 753 13.98 32.52 16.42
N ARG A 754 13.33 33.68 16.43
CA ARG A 754 13.00 34.51 15.24
C ARG A 754 14.19 34.84 14.33
N ASN A 755 15.41 34.86 14.86
CA ASN A 755 16.62 35.11 14.10
C ASN A 755 17.22 33.86 13.45
N THR A 756 16.60 32.70 13.62
CA THR A 756 16.97 31.45 13.00
C THR A 756 15.95 31.07 11.92
N LEU A 757 16.36 30.22 10.97
CA LEU A 757 15.42 29.60 10.04
C LEU A 757 14.62 28.52 10.80
N ILE A 758 13.35 28.78 11.12
CA ILE A 758 12.51 27.87 11.88
C ILE A 758 11.87 26.86 10.93
N LEU A 759 12.20 25.57 11.11
CA LEU A 759 11.67 24.46 10.34
C LEU A 759 10.68 23.66 11.20
N ARG A 760 9.39 23.84 10.98
CA ARG A 760 8.31 23.16 11.70
C ARG A 760 7.77 22.00 10.87
N THR A 761 7.70 20.79 11.45
CA THR A 761 7.20 19.61 10.75
C THR A 761 5.71 19.68 10.41
N ASP A 762 4.90 20.37 11.21
CA ASP A 762 3.48 20.58 10.94
C ASP A 762 3.20 21.50 9.75
N MET A 763 4.18 22.32 9.34
CA MET A 763 4.07 23.25 8.20
C MET A 763 4.82 22.78 6.96
N LEU A 764 5.94 22.08 7.16
CA LEU A 764 6.88 21.68 6.11
C LEU A 764 6.82 20.18 5.79
N ASN A 765 5.97 19.41 6.52
CA ASN A 765 6.01 17.95 6.51
C ASN A 765 7.38 17.45 7.02
N SER A 766 7.80 16.27 6.58
CA SER A 766 9.14 15.77 6.91
C SER A 766 10.23 16.69 6.36
N VAL A 767 11.24 16.99 7.20
CA VAL A 767 12.38 17.83 6.86
C VAL A 767 13.63 16.96 6.73
N LYS A 768 14.43 17.19 5.68
CA LYS A 768 15.72 16.52 5.49
C LYS A 768 16.84 17.56 5.42
N ILE A 769 17.89 17.31 6.15
CA ILE A 769 19.16 18.09 6.08
C ILE A 769 20.21 17.16 5.52
N SER A 770 20.93 17.59 4.47
CA SER A 770 22.02 16.85 3.83
C SER A 770 23.26 17.73 3.79
N THR A 771 24.41 17.20 4.22
CA THR A 771 25.65 17.98 4.27
C THR A 771 26.89 17.12 3.90
N ASP A 772 27.83 17.77 3.22
CA ASP A 772 29.19 17.27 3.03
C ASP A 772 30.15 17.66 4.18
N GLY A 773 29.60 18.39 5.18
CA GLY A 773 30.31 18.91 6.35
C GLY A 773 30.74 20.36 6.19
N ASN A 774 30.64 20.99 5.02
CA ASN A 774 30.93 22.40 4.75
C ASN A 774 29.68 23.17 4.25
N ILE A 775 28.92 22.52 3.40
CA ILE A 775 27.66 23.04 2.89
C ILE A 775 26.53 22.13 3.36
N TYR A 776 25.46 22.70 3.85
CA TYR A 776 24.27 21.92 4.17
C TYR A 776 23.03 22.46 3.45
N LYS A 777 22.26 21.48 2.92
CA LYS A 777 21.04 21.72 2.15
C LYS A 777 19.86 21.28 2.97
N ILE A 778 18.85 22.11 3.03
CA ILE A 778 17.59 21.86 3.74
C ILE A 778 16.52 21.57 2.73
N TYR A 779 15.79 20.47 2.96
CA TYR A 779 14.70 20.02 2.10
C TYR A 779 13.43 19.87 2.94
N SER A 780 12.29 20.21 2.35
CA SER A 780 10.98 19.82 2.87
C SER A 780 10.35 18.77 1.96
N TYR A 781 9.59 17.86 2.54
CA TYR A 781 8.85 16.88 1.77
C TYR A 781 7.61 17.51 1.13
N ASP A 782 7.55 17.44 -0.19
CA ASP A 782 6.37 17.84 -0.95
C ASP A 782 5.47 16.61 -1.15
N ASN A 783 4.27 16.65 -0.57
CA ASN A 783 3.32 15.55 -0.64
C ASN A 783 2.65 15.41 -2.02
N GLN A 784 2.64 16.45 -2.83
CA GLN A 784 2.11 16.41 -4.19
C GLN A 784 3.07 15.67 -5.12
N ASP A 785 4.33 16.09 -5.12
CA ASP A 785 5.38 15.50 -5.96
C ASP A 785 6.04 14.27 -5.32
N LYS A 786 5.71 13.96 -4.06
CA LYS A 786 6.29 12.85 -3.26
C LYS A 786 7.81 12.84 -3.22
N LYS A 787 8.42 14.00 -3.25
CA LYS A 787 9.87 14.23 -3.27
C LYS A 787 10.27 15.31 -2.27
N TYR A 788 11.53 15.27 -1.85
CA TYR A 788 12.14 16.36 -1.13
C TYR A 788 12.51 17.51 -2.07
N LYS A 789 12.06 18.72 -1.76
CA LYS A 789 12.41 19.97 -2.48
C LYS A 789 13.34 20.79 -1.64
N ILE A 790 14.39 21.34 -2.27
CA ILE A 790 15.34 22.24 -1.61
C ILE A 790 14.61 23.50 -1.19
N LYS A 791 14.76 23.86 0.09
CA LYS A 791 14.28 25.11 0.68
C LYS A 791 15.39 26.14 0.80
N GLU A 792 16.56 25.68 1.27
CA GLU A 792 17.69 26.57 1.59
C GLU A 792 19.01 25.82 1.40
N THR A 793 20.07 26.56 1.12
CA THR A 793 21.45 26.06 1.10
C THR A 793 22.30 27.00 1.91
N LEU A 794 22.97 26.50 2.94
CA LEU A 794 23.74 27.27 3.90
C LEU A 794 25.16 26.71 4.01
N HIS A 795 26.08 27.53 4.49
CA HIS A 795 27.47 27.14 4.77
C HIS A 795 27.64 26.91 6.26
N ALA A 796 28.31 25.81 6.60
CA ALA A 796 28.75 25.55 7.95
C ALA A 796 29.89 26.51 8.29
N LYS A 797 29.91 27.01 9.51
CA LYS A 797 30.98 27.87 9.99
C LYS A 797 32.20 27.02 10.39
N LYS A 798 33.39 27.54 10.18
CA LYS A 798 34.63 26.95 10.70
C LYS A 798 34.76 27.16 12.21
#